data_3cb617f70a0330ad2224b2a4d84385e7
#
_entry.id   3cb617f70a0330ad2224b2a4d84385e7
#
_cell.length_a   1.000
_cell.length_b   1.000
_cell.length_c   1.000
_cell.angle_alpha   90.00
_cell.angle_beta   90.00
_cell.angle_gamma   90.00
#
_symmetry.space_group_name_H-M   'P 1'
#
loop_
_entity.id
_entity.type
_entity.pdbx_description
1 polymer ?
#
loop_
_entity_poly.entity_id
_entity_poly.type
_entity_poly.pdbx_seq_one_letter_code
_entity_poly.pdbx_strand_id
1 'polypeptide(L)'
;MAMVITGAMMIMPVAQAADTEDEDLNSFTMDQLIVTASRIKTHDLNTAAAVEVLTHDELVATGGTNIQEALKFGTGLYFQSQGTKGTSQGTMNSKIIIRGVEKGTLVLVDGVPLNQSGRYNLEDIPTDLVERVEIVRGGGSVLYGSEATGGVINIITKGKRENSVKTSFGNYGQQSHALNTQIGKLGFSYSYDKIGNIDNVSDPAGGRPVGNYYTITRGEHNNFNFRYDFNDKLYFSNSYSENNAHYVYRYQPQNGAVNKDAIFTVQTNLSQLHYDDQSFKAILSYTNTDQNNFTKARNKSGSTYLDTIKTISNAGYNDKTYGLDLQKNWKLAKDVAIFGVNVQRDTCDYTEDSLTVATNKYTSASRDYSRNMYSAYGQYNHALNNASNLIFSARETWTGSTKAEDIAGTNYSKFTPELEYINRLTESTSFYAKAGQSFMMPTFSQMFGSGNIIGNADLKPQHGTHYEVGLKKNVDNKAWRLAVYNYAIDDSIEAKWKSSDEATFTNEDVKNTGIELTCDIDMGKGLTGNWGVSYSNPKKYSTITENNVTTEGRWRDYYGKLQLNGGLSYTKDKWNGAVNLNYLGKRTRDLDSEESMKPYLYTNLNVAYKPDKSSKVFLNVDNLLDRQDITTSAGSTFYTLGRNFLLGYEHTF
;
A
#
# COMPACT_ATOMS: atom_id res chain seq x y z
N MET A 1 10.28 2.45 29.23
CA MET A 1 10.31 3.48 30.28
C MET A 1 8.98 4.21 30.17
N ALA A 2 8.04 3.86 31.05
CA ALA A 2 6.69 4.42 31.02
C ALA A 2 6.73 5.81 31.63
N MET A 3 6.45 6.84 30.85
CA MET A 3 6.33 8.22 31.34
C MET A 3 4.85 8.54 31.51
N VAL A 4 4.41 8.60 32.73
CA VAL A 4 3.07 9.08 33.11
C VAL A 4 3.06 10.60 32.96
N ILE A 5 2.30 11.11 32.00
CA ILE A 5 2.05 12.55 31.85
C ILE A 5 0.71 12.86 32.53
N THR A 6 0.81 13.39 33.76
CA THR A 6 -0.28 14.13 34.41
C THR A 6 -0.11 15.60 34.05
N GLY A 7 -0.92 16.12 33.14
CA GLY A 7 -0.88 17.50 32.68
C GLY A 7 -2.23 18.19 32.84
N ALA A 8 -2.20 19.32 33.52
CA ALA A 8 -3.33 20.14 33.91
C ALA A 8 -4.15 20.68 32.72
N MET A 9 -5.48 20.54 32.80
CA MET A 9 -6.45 21.25 31.93
C MET A 9 -6.40 22.75 32.22
N MET A 10 -5.97 23.54 31.24
CA MET A 10 -6.27 24.98 31.21
C MET A 10 -7.45 25.20 30.27
N ILE A 11 -8.52 25.74 30.79
CA ILE A 11 -9.69 26.20 30.08
C ILE A 11 -9.36 27.53 29.40
N MET A 12 -9.37 27.61 28.10
CA MET A 12 -9.32 28.86 27.34
C MET A 12 -10.63 29.14 26.63
N PRO A 13 -11.04 30.40 26.46
CA PRO A 13 -12.36 30.77 25.97
C PRO A 13 -12.51 30.53 24.47
N VAL A 14 -13.70 30.05 24.09
CA VAL A 14 -14.14 29.83 22.72
C VAL A 14 -14.27 31.17 21.99
N ALA A 15 -13.50 31.37 20.93
CA ALA A 15 -13.75 32.41 19.94
C ALA A 15 -14.70 31.83 18.88
N GLN A 16 -15.87 32.43 18.68
CA GLN A 16 -16.78 32.14 17.60
C GLN A 16 -16.10 32.46 16.26
N ALA A 17 -15.93 31.46 15.42
CA ALA A 17 -15.54 31.64 14.03
C ALA A 17 -16.79 31.89 13.18
N ALA A 18 -16.69 32.85 12.27
CA ALA A 18 -17.72 33.19 11.30
C ALA A 18 -17.88 32.05 10.28
N ASP A 19 -19.15 31.74 9.95
CA ASP A 19 -19.54 30.82 8.91
C ASP A 19 -19.00 31.29 7.55
N THR A 20 -18.00 30.61 7.03
CA THR A 20 -17.74 30.52 5.59
C THR A 20 -18.39 29.25 5.10
N GLU A 21 -19.26 29.35 4.11
CA GLU A 21 -19.82 28.20 3.40
C GLU A 21 -18.67 27.38 2.81
N ASP A 22 -18.20 26.39 3.56
CA ASP A 22 -17.40 25.29 3.03
C ASP A 22 -18.38 24.41 2.22
N GLU A 23 -18.20 24.34 0.92
CA GLU A 23 -18.83 23.30 0.10
C GLU A 23 -18.56 21.95 0.78
N ASP A 24 -19.64 21.28 1.14
CA ASP A 24 -19.63 20.01 1.88
C ASP A 24 -18.96 18.92 1.04
N LEU A 25 -17.64 18.77 1.17
CA LEU A 25 -16.82 17.78 0.46
C LEU A 25 -17.19 16.33 0.83
N ASN A 26 -18.08 16.13 1.78
CA ASN A 26 -18.60 14.85 2.26
C ASN A 26 -19.91 14.42 1.57
N SER A 27 -20.38 15.16 0.57
CA SER A 27 -21.53 14.72 -0.22
C SER A 27 -21.07 13.74 -1.31
N PHE A 28 -21.84 12.69 -1.55
CA PHE A 28 -21.67 11.80 -2.71
C PHE A 28 -21.67 12.64 -3.99
N THR A 29 -20.48 12.87 -4.53
CA THR A 29 -20.31 13.60 -5.79
C THR A 29 -20.01 12.60 -6.90
N MET A 30 -20.89 12.54 -7.88
CA MET A 30 -20.77 11.63 -9.04
C MET A 30 -19.57 11.94 -9.94
N ASP A 31 -19.03 13.15 -9.89
CA ASP A 31 -17.87 13.58 -10.69
C ASP A 31 -16.75 14.09 -9.75
N GLN A 32 -16.07 13.13 -9.12
CA GLN A 32 -15.05 13.40 -8.10
C GLN A 32 -13.85 14.15 -8.68
N LEU A 33 -13.26 15.03 -7.85
CA LEU A 33 -12.06 15.76 -8.19
C LEU A 33 -10.82 14.88 -7.91
N ILE A 34 -9.99 14.69 -8.92
CA ILE A 34 -8.82 13.81 -8.91
C ILE A 34 -7.56 14.64 -9.19
N VAL A 35 -6.45 14.30 -8.55
CA VAL A 35 -5.14 14.92 -8.78
C VAL A 35 -4.14 13.91 -9.34
N THR A 36 -4.18 12.67 -8.88
CA THR A 36 -3.15 11.65 -9.15
C THR A 36 -3.04 11.29 -10.62
N ALA A 37 -4.15 11.20 -11.35
CA ALA A 37 -4.10 10.77 -12.75
C ALA A 37 -3.46 11.79 -13.71
N SER A 38 -3.39 13.07 -13.33
CA SER A 38 -2.89 14.15 -14.22
C SER A 38 -1.93 15.14 -13.57
N ARG A 39 -1.58 14.93 -12.29
CA ARG A 39 -0.81 15.87 -11.43
C ARG A 39 -1.40 17.28 -11.30
N ILE A 40 -2.56 17.53 -11.84
CA ILE A 40 -3.41 18.73 -11.68
C ILE A 40 -4.83 18.33 -11.30
N LYS A 41 -5.54 19.23 -10.64
CA LYS A 41 -6.94 18.99 -10.28
C LYS A 41 -7.81 18.84 -11.53
N THR A 42 -8.45 17.70 -11.71
CA THR A 42 -9.36 17.41 -12.82
C THR A 42 -10.52 16.55 -12.35
N HIS A 43 -11.66 16.66 -13.02
CA HIS A 43 -12.82 15.81 -12.76
C HIS A 43 -12.65 14.42 -13.37
N ASP A 44 -13.21 13.40 -12.73
CA ASP A 44 -13.11 12.01 -13.19
C ASP A 44 -13.58 11.84 -14.65
N LEU A 45 -14.70 12.44 -15.04
CA LEU A 45 -15.19 12.40 -16.42
C LEU A 45 -14.23 13.03 -17.46
N ASN A 46 -13.23 13.80 -17.02
CA ASN A 46 -12.20 14.41 -17.86
C ASN A 46 -10.84 13.70 -17.74
N THR A 47 -10.80 12.52 -17.12
CA THR A 47 -9.57 11.76 -16.88
C THR A 47 -9.53 10.50 -17.75
N ALA A 48 -8.45 10.31 -18.51
CA ALA A 48 -8.26 9.16 -19.39
C ALA A 48 -7.63 7.95 -18.66
N ALA A 49 -8.17 7.59 -17.50
CA ALA A 49 -7.71 6.46 -16.72
C ALA A 49 -8.86 5.87 -15.87
N ALA A 50 -8.77 4.58 -15.53
CA ALA A 50 -9.60 3.98 -14.50
C ALA A 50 -9.12 4.45 -13.12
N VAL A 51 -9.87 5.35 -12.50
CA VAL A 51 -9.56 5.92 -11.19
C VAL A 51 -10.66 5.53 -10.20
N GLU A 52 -10.25 5.22 -8.98
CA GLU A 52 -11.13 5.07 -7.81
C GLU A 52 -10.67 6.04 -6.75
N VAL A 53 -11.61 6.77 -6.17
CA VAL A 53 -11.36 7.66 -5.04
C VAL A 53 -12.14 7.12 -3.85
N LEU A 54 -11.42 6.80 -2.78
CA LEU A 54 -12.01 6.40 -1.51
C LEU A 54 -11.91 7.58 -0.55
N THR A 55 -13.04 8.14 -0.19
CA THR A 55 -13.15 9.25 0.76
C THR A 55 -12.84 8.80 2.19
N HIS A 56 -12.59 9.75 3.10
CA HIS A 56 -12.40 9.45 4.51
C HIS A 56 -13.54 8.60 5.09
N ASP A 57 -14.78 8.97 4.80
CA ASP A 57 -15.96 8.26 5.32
C ASP A 57 -16.06 6.84 4.78
N GLU A 58 -15.74 6.60 3.51
CA GLU A 58 -15.66 5.26 2.92
C GLU A 58 -14.54 4.42 3.53
N LEU A 59 -13.36 5.01 3.77
CA LEU A 59 -12.26 4.32 4.45
C LEU A 59 -12.65 3.92 5.88
N VAL A 60 -13.25 4.81 6.66
CA VAL A 60 -13.73 4.54 8.02
C VAL A 60 -14.88 3.52 8.03
N ALA A 61 -15.76 3.56 7.03
CA ALA A 61 -16.86 2.60 6.88
C ALA A 61 -16.38 1.16 6.66
N THR A 62 -15.13 0.96 6.24
CA THR A 62 -14.53 -0.38 6.19
C THR A 62 -14.23 -0.95 7.57
N GLY A 63 -14.18 -0.14 8.62
CA GLY A 63 -13.77 -0.54 9.97
C GLY A 63 -12.25 -0.74 10.13
N GLY A 64 -11.45 -0.53 9.08
CA GLY A 64 -10.00 -0.64 9.11
C GLY A 64 -9.37 0.51 9.92
N THR A 65 -8.41 0.21 10.80
CA THR A 65 -7.67 1.23 11.56
C THR A 65 -6.51 1.83 10.77
N ASN A 66 -6.09 1.15 9.70
CA ASN A 66 -5.01 1.60 8.80
C ASN A 66 -5.40 1.41 7.32
N ILE A 67 -4.61 2.00 6.43
CA ILE A 67 -4.90 1.99 4.99
C ILE A 67 -4.78 0.60 4.38
N GLN A 68 -3.89 -0.26 4.85
CA GLN A 68 -3.81 -1.65 4.37
C GLN A 68 -5.13 -2.42 4.59
N GLU A 69 -5.74 -2.24 5.76
CA GLU A 69 -7.03 -2.86 6.09
C GLU A 69 -8.19 -2.27 5.29
N ALA A 70 -8.21 -0.94 5.12
CA ALA A 70 -9.27 -0.26 4.39
C ALA A 70 -9.28 -0.61 2.89
N LEU A 71 -8.12 -0.72 2.26
CA LEU A 71 -8.00 -1.00 0.83
C LEU A 71 -8.34 -2.45 0.43
N LYS A 72 -8.57 -3.36 1.38
CA LYS A 72 -9.01 -4.74 1.08
C LYS A 72 -10.28 -4.81 0.24
N PHE A 73 -11.10 -3.78 0.25
CA PHE A 73 -12.43 -3.77 -0.38
C PHE A 73 -12.46 -3.05 -1.73
N GLY A 74 -11.32 -2.53 -2.22
CA GLY A 74 -11.21 -1.85 -3.51
C GLY A 74 -11.31 -2.80 -4.71
N THR A 75 -11.87 -2.32 -5.80
CA THR A 75 -12.01 -3.09 -7.05
C THR A 75 -10.66 -3.27 -7.75
N GLY A 76 -10.36 -4.48 -8.25
CA GLY A 76 -9.09 -4.78 -8.91
C GLY A 76 -7.87 -4.75 -7.99
N LEU A 77 -8.09 -4.66 -6.66
CA LEU A 77 -7.06 -4.70 -5.63
C LEU A 77 -7.00 -6.09 -5.01
N TYR A 78 -5.85 -6.74 -5.11
CA TYR A 78 -5.61 -8.04 -4.49
C TYR A 78 -4.80 -7.82 -3.22
N PHE A 79 -5.32 -8.34 -2.14
CA PHE A 79 -4.72 -8.24 -0.83
C PHE A 79 -3.80 -9.42 -0.55
N GLN A 80 -2.57 -9.13 -0.13
CA GLN A 80 -1.64 -10.10 0.41
C GLN A 80 -1.13 -9.62 1.77
N SER A 81 -1.14 -10.50 2.78
CA SER A 81 -0.61 -10.18 4.11
C SER A 81 0.17 -11.36 4.69
N GLN A 82 1.29 -11.04 5.32
CA GLN A 82 2.10 -11.98 6.12
C GLN A 82 1.99 -11.66 7.62
N GLY A 83 0.82 -11.43 8.08
CA GLY A 83 0.47 -11.10 9.44
C GLY A 83 -0.97 -10.63 9.50
N THR A 84 -1.52 -10.47 10.68
CA THR A 84 -2.87 -10.00 10.89
C THR A 84 -2.86 -8.60 11.46
N LYS A 85 -3.71 -7.71 10.94
CA LYS A 85 -4.00 -6.39 11.51
C LYS A 85 -2.75 -5.60 11.93
N GLY A 86 -1.88 -5.31 10.97
CA GLY A 86 -0.70 -4.51 11.23
C GLY A 86 0.42 -5.25 11.94
N THR A 87 0.41 -6.56 11.94
CA THR A 87 1.51 -7.38 12.44
C THR A 87 2.29 -8.00 11.30
N SER A 88 2.54 -7.25 10.24
CA SER A 88 3.36 -7.74 9.14
C SER A 88 4.66 -8.34 9.66
N GLN A 89 5.01 -9.53 9.17
CA GLN A 89 6.23 -10.23 9.58
C GLN A 89 7.46 -9.46 9.06
N GLY A 90 7.73 -8.31 9.66
CA GLY A 90 8.96 -7.54 9.71
C GLY A 90 9.60 -7.04 8.45
N THR A 91 9.12 -7.39 7.29
CA THR A 91 9.81 -7.09 6.04
C THR A 91 8.96 -6.33 5.04
N MET A 92 7.94 -5.61 5.53
CA MET A 92 6.99 -4.88 4.68
C MET A 92 6.41 -5.78 3.56
N ASN A 93 6.00 -6.99 3.95
CA ASN A 93 5.54 -8.02 3.03
C ASN A 93 4.03 -8.00 2.78
N SER A 94 3.28 -7.19 3.54
CA SER A 94 1.87 -6.93 3.25
C SER A 94 1.77 -6.00 2.05
N LYS A 95 0.98 -6.37 1.06
CA LYS A 95 0.89 -5.66 -0.22
C LYS A 95 -0.54 -5.50 -0.68
N ILE A 96 -0.79 -4.43 -1.40
CA ILE A 96 -1.91 -4.27 -2.31
C ILE A 96 -1.38 -4.44 -3.74
N ILE A 97 -1.94 -5.38 -4.46
CA ILE A 97 -1.53 -5.74 -5.82
C ILE A 97 -2.62 -5.27 -6.77
N ILE A 98 -2.29 -4.34 -7.65
CA ILE A 98 -3.26 -3.79 -8.61
C ILE A 98 -3.33 -4.72 -9.82
N ARG A 99 -4.56 -5.20 -10.15
CA ARG A 99 -4.84 -6.01 -11.34
C ARG A 99 -3.94 -7.25 -11.49
N GLY A 100 -3.47 -7.83 -10.37
CA GLY A 100 -2.61 -9.01 -10.40
C GLY A 100 -1.16 -8.76 -10.84
N VAL A 101 -0.71 -7.51 -10.93
CA VAL A 101 0.70 -7.16 -11.14
C VAL A 101 1.40 -7.08 -9.78
N GLU A 102 2.09 -8.14 -9.38
CA GLU A 102 2.66 -8.27 -8.03
C GLU A 102 3.70 -7.19 -7.70
N LYS A 103 4.52 -6.83 -8.68
CA LYS A 103 5.54 -5.79 -8.56
C LYS A 103 5.18 -4.62 -9.45
N GLY A 104 5.09 -3.43 -8.90
CA GLY A 104 4.75 -2.23 -9.65
C GLY A 104 3.51 -1.51 -9.12
N THR A 105 3.21 -1.63 -7.83
CA THR A 105 2.31 -0.72 -7.12
C THR A 105 3.14 0.38 -6.48
N LEU A 106 3.04 1.59 -7.02
CA LEU A 106 3.65 2.77 -6.41
C LEU A 106 2.70 3.38 -5.40
N VAL A 107 3.18 3.52 -4.17
CA VAL A 107 2.44 4.17 -3.08
C VAL A 107 3.01 5.55 -2.84
N LEU A 108 2.14 6.55 -2.82
CA LEU A 108 2.49 7.94 -2.54
C LEU A 108 1.76 8.41 -1.27
N VAL A 109 2.40 9.28 -0.51
CA VAL A 109 1.78 10.09 0.54
C VAL A 109 1.94 11.56 0.14
N ASP A 110 0.82 12.23 -0.12
CA ASP A 110 0.78 13.60 -0.64
C ASP A 110 1.66 13.82 -1.91
N GLY A 111 1.73 12.78 -2.76
CA GLY A 111 2.52 12.80 -3.99
C GLY A 111 4.00 12.43 -3.84
N VAL A 112 4.49 12.12 -2.64
CA VAL A 112 5.86 11.65 -2.39
C VAL A 112 5.89 10.12 -2.30
N PRO A 113 6.78 9.43 -3.04
CA PRO A 113 6.92 7.98 -2.96
C PRO A 113 7.25 7.48 -1.56
N LEU A 114 6.46 6.54 -1.07
CA LEU A 114 6.72 5.79 0.16
C LEU A 114 7.61 4.55 -0.11
N ASN A 115 7.61 4.07 -1.37
CA ASN A 115 8.39 2.91 -1.75
C ASN A 115 9.89 3.17 -1.58
N GLN A 116 10.56 2.30 -0.83
CA GLN A 116 12.02 2.29 -0.70
C GLN A 116 12.54 0.89 -1.00
N SER A 117 13.48 0.77 -1.93
CA SER A 117 13.99 -0.53 -2.38
C SER A 117 12.88 -1.53 -2.76
N GLY A 118 11.78 -1.06 -3.36
CA GLY A 118 10.63 -1.87 -3.75
C GLY A 118 9.68 -2.27 -2.60
N ARG A 119 9.87 -1.71 -1.41
CA ARG A 119 9.08 -2.00 -0.20
C ARG A 119 8.32 -0.76 0.25
N TYR A 120 7.13 -0.96 0.81
CA TYR A 120 6.32 0.05 1.47
C TYR A 120 5.48 -0.60 2.59
N ASN A 121 4.99 0.21 3.52
CA ASN A 121 4.12 -0.27 4.59
C ASN A 121 2.87 0.61 4.71
N LEU A 122 1.73 0.09 4.25
CA LEU A 122 0.42 0.76 4.39
C LEU A 122 -0.19 0.56 5.78
N GLU A 123 0.32 -0.37 6.57
CA GLU A 123 -0.13 -0.62 7.94
C GLU A 123 0.26 0.52 8.88
N ASP A 124 1.31 1.29 8.53
CA ASP A 124 1.80 2.42 9.30
C ASP A 124 0.99 3.71 9.09
N ILE A 125 -0.01 3.71 8.20
CA ILE A 125 -0.80 4.90 7.89
C ILE A 125 -2.21 4.74 8.47
N PRO A 126 -2.53 5.44 9.61
CA PRO A 126 -3.86 5.39 10.21
C PRO A 126 -4.94 5.99 9.29
N THR A 127 -6.10 5.36 9.21
CA THR A 127 -7.24 5.88 8.42
C THR A 127 -7.70 7.25 8.89
N ASP A 128 -7.58 7.56 10.18
CA ASP A 128 -7.98 8.85 10.77
C ASP A 128 -7.18 10.05 10.20
N LEU A 129 -5.94 9.81 9.72
CA LEU A 129 -5.08 10.85 9.12
C LEU A 129 -5.42 11.16 7.66
N VAL A 130 -6.17 10.29 7.00
CA VAL A 130 -6.35 10.32 5.55
C VAL A 130 -7.63 11.06 5.19
N GLU A 131 -7.53 12.02 4.28
CA GLU A 131 -8.66 12.71 3.67
C GLU A 131 -9.32 11.84 2.60
N ARG A 132 -8.50 11.27 1.73
CA ARG A 132 -8.92 10.32 0.70
C ARG A 132 -7.74 9.53 0.15
N VAL A 133 -8.03 8.42 -0.51
CA VAL A 133 -7.06 7.66 -1.31
C VAL A 133 -7.48 7.69 -2.77
N GLU A 134 -6.58 8.09 -3.64
CA GLU A 134 -6.76 8.04 -5.09
C GLU A 134 -5.98 6.85 -5.67
N ILE A 135 -6.67 5.95 -6.36
CA ILE A 135 -6.10 4.73 -6.96
C ILE A 135 -6.21 4.86 -8.47
N VAL A 136 -5.08 5.04 -9.13
CA VAL A 136 -4.98 5.06 -10.59
C VAL A 136 -4.49 3.70 -11.06
N ARG A 137 -5.32 3.00 -11.81
CA ARG A 137 -4.98 1.67 -12.36
C ARG A 137 -4.32 1.81 -13.72
N GLY A 138 -3.41 0.89 -14.00
CA GLY A 138 -2.60 0.95 -15.21
C GLY A 138 -1.35 1.80 -15.05
N GLY A 139 -0.47 1.77 -16.04
CA GLY A 139 0.84 2.42 -15.94
C GLY A 139 0.77 3.89 -15.57
N GLY A 140 1.46 4.27 -14.50
CA GLY A 140 1.60 5.66 -14.03
C GLY A 140 3.05 6.18 -14.09
N SER A 141 3.94 5.41 -14.75
CA SER A 141 5.38 5.70 -14.71
C SER A 141 5.77 7.02 -15.39
N VAL A 142 4.99 7.49 -16.35
CA VAL A 142 5.27 8.77 -17.00
C VAL A 142 5.22 9.91 -15.98
N LEU A 143 4.19 9.97 -15.17
CA LEU A 143 4.04 11.07 -14.20
C LEU A 143 4.83 10.83 -12.91
N TYR A 144 4.96 9.58 -12.46
CA TYR A 144 5.47 9.27 -11.12
C TYR A 144 6.80 8.50 -11.11
N GLY A 145 7.25 7.93 -12.23
CA GLY A 145 8.53 7.26 -12.38
C GLY A 145 8.49 5.76 -12.15
N SER A 146 9.55 5.23 -11.56
CA SER A 146 9.73 3.81 -11.30
C SER A 146 8.62 3.23 -10.39
N GLU A 147 8.40 1.92 -10.50
CA GLU A 147 7.48 1.14 -9.65
C GLU A 147 5.96 1.36 -9.90
N ALA A 148 5.57 2.13 -10.92
CA ALA A 148 4.17 2.39 -11.25
C ALA A 148 3.66 1.54 -12.44
N THR A 149 4.10 0.29 -12.56
CA THR A 149 3.72 -0.59 -13.68
C THR A 149 2.28 -1.10 -13.56
N GLY A 150 1.84 -1.48 -12.37
CA GLY A 150 0.46 -1.90 -12.09
C GLY A 150 -0.47 -0.73 -11.82
N GLY A 151 0.06 0.35 -11.28
CA GLY A 151 -0.69 1.55 -10.92
C GLY A 151 -0.10 2.34 -9.77
N VAL A 152 -0.85 3.35 -9.35
CA VAL A 152 -0.46 4.29 -8.28
C VAL A 152 -1.56 4.36 -7.23
N ILE A 153 -1.19 4.27 -5.97
CA ILE A 153 -2.04 4.56 -4.81
C ILE A 153 -1.50 5.83 -4.18
N ASN A 154 -2.25 6.92 -4.24
CA ASN A 154 -1.87 8.18 -3.61
C ASN A 154 -2.75 8.44 -2.40
N ILE A 155 -2.14 8.48 -1.23
CA ILE A 155 -2.78 8.75 0.05
C ILE A 155 -2.67 10.23 0.31
N ILE A 156 -3.80 10.90 0.34
CA ILE A 156 -3.87 12.35 0.58
C ILE A 156 -4.25 12.56 2.03
N THR A 157 -3.34 13.22 2.78
CA THR A 157 -3.53 13.45 4.21
C THR A 157 -4.42 14.68 4.47
N LYS A 158 -5.11 14.68 5.60
CA LYS A 158 -5.95 15.82 6.01
C LYS A 158 -5.12 17.09 6.20
N GLY A 159 -5.53 18.17 5.56
CA GLY A 159 -4.92 19.49 5.73
C GLY A 159 -5.17 20.06 7.13
N LYS A 160 -6.39 19.95 7.62
CA LYS A 160 -6.79 20.38 8.97
C LYS A 160 -7.21 19.17 9.81
N ARG A 161 -7.02 19.24 11.10
CA ARG A 161 -7.39 18.21 12.06
C ARG A 161 -8.64 18.64 12.82
N GLU A 162 -9.58 17.72 13.05
CA GLU A 162 -10.59 17.88 14.08
C GLU A 162 -9.99 17.57 15.44
N ASN A 163 -10.30 18.38 16.46
CA ASN A 163 -9.86 18.08 17.81
C ASN A 163 -10.66 16.91 18.36
N SER A 164 -10.02 15.74 18.48
CA SER A 164 -10.71 14.52 18.89
C SER A 164 -9.84 13.58 19.68
N VAL A 165 -10.47 12.78 20.54
CA VAL A 165 -9.88 11.65 21.23
C VAL A 165 -10.72 10.42 20.91
N LYS A 166 -10.06 9.34 20.51
CA LYS A 166 -10.67 8.05 20.23
C LYS A 166 -10.02 6.94 21.06
N THR A 167 -10.82 6.05 21.61
CA THR A 167 -10.36 4.85 22.31
C THR A 167 -11.24 3.66 21.97
N SER A 168 -10.63 2.49 21.78
CA SER A 168 -11.36 1.26 21.48
C SER A 168 -10.63 0.02 21.96
N PHE A 169 -11.40 -1.04 22.23
CA PHE A 169 -10.94 -2.32 22.75
C PHE A 169 -11.65 -3.46 22.03
N GLY A 170 -10.96 -4.58 21.84
CA GLY A 170 -11.50 -5.74 21.17
C GLY A 170 -10.96 -7.07 21.66
N ASN A 171 -11.41 -8.14 21.03
CA ASN A 171 -10.84 -9.47 21.28
C ASN A 171 -9.39 -9.56 20.75
N TYR A 172 -8.67 -10.65 21.02
CA TYR A 172 -7.24 -10.82 20.74
C TYR A 172 -6.35 -9.72 21.38
N GLY A 173 -6.80 -9.12 22.49
CA GLY A 173 -6.06 -8.04 23.16
C GLY A 173 -5.94 -6.76 22.33
N GLN A 174 -6.85 -6.54 21.39
CA GLN A 174 -6.86 -5.33 20.56
C GLN A 174 -7.14 -4.09 21.39
N GLN A 175 -6.37 -3.06 21.13
CA GLN A 175 -6.54 -1.70 21.64
C GLN A 175 -6.19 -0.73 20.53
N SER A 176 -6.97 0.34 20.41
CA SER A 176 -6.66 1.44 19.48
C SER A 176 -7.01 2.76 20.15
N HIS A 177 -6.05 3.68 20.15
CA HIS A 177 -6.17 5.00 20.75
C HIS A 177 -5.68 6.04 19.75
N ALA A 178 -6.40 7.15 19.61
CA ALA A 178 -5.98 8.26 18.76
C ALA A 178 -6.28 9.61 19.43
N LEU A 179 -5.40 10.57 19.20
CA LEU A 179 -5.54 11.98 19.55
C LEU A 179 -5.27 12.80 18.31
N ASN A 180 -6.20 13.65 17.93
CA ASN A 180 -6.04 14.63 16.88
C ASN A 180 -6.27 16.03 17.44
N THR A 181 -5.46 17.00 17.04
CA THR A 181 -5.65 18.39 17.46
C THR A 181 -5.15 19.37 16.41
N GLN A 182 -5.84 20.52 16.35
CA GLN A 182 -5.47 21.66 15.50
C GLN A 182 -5.31 22.90 16.38
N ILE A 183 -4.11 23.46 16.40
CA ILE A 183 -3.79 24.69 17.15
C ILE A 183 -3.33 25.74 16.14
N GLY A 184 -4.24 26.60 15.70
CA GLY A 184 -3.96 27.57 14.66
C GLY A 184 -3.51 26.89 13.36
N LYS A 185 -2.25 27.14 12.96
CA LYS A 185 -1.63 26.57 11.74
C LYS A 185 -0.97 25.22 11.95
N LEU A 186 -0.93 24.72 13.19
CA LEU A 186 -0.32 23.44 13.54
C LEU A 186 -1.38 22.38 13.76
N GLY A 187 -1.39 21.35 12.91
CA GLY A 187 -2.11 20.09 13.10
C GLY A 187 -1.19 19.03 13.68
N PHE A 188 -1.67 18.29 14.68
CA PHE A 188 -0.96 17.19 15.30
C PHE A 188 -1.87 15.97 15.43
N SER A 189 -1.32 14.78 15.23
CA SER A 189 -2.02 13.51 15.46
C SER A 189 -1.07 12.50 16.09
N TYR A 190 -1.61 11.71 17.00
CA TYR A 190 -0.97 10.53 17.55
C TYR A 190 -1.94 9.37 17.53
N SER A 191 -1.49 8.20 17.11
CA SER A 191 -2.26 6.95 17.26
C SER A 191 -1.39 5.82 17.78
N TYR A 192 -2.03 4.95 18.54
CA TYR A 192 -1.48 3.71 19.07
C TYR A 192 -2.44 2.58 18.80
N ASP A 193 -1.97 1.54 18.14
CA ASP A 193 -2.70 0.30 17.90
C ASP A 193 -1.93 -0.89 18.45
N LYS A 194 -2.64 -1.83 19.06
CA LYS A 194 -2.09 -3.05 19.62
C LYS A 194 -2.96 -4.24 19.29
N ILE A 195 -2.32 -5.38 19.04
CA ILE A 195 -2.93 -6.70 18.96
C ILE A 195 -1.98 -7.74 19.55
N GLY A 196 -2.50 -8.83 20.11
CA GLY A 196 -1.65 -9.91 20.65
C GLY A 196 -2.44 -11.15 20.99
N ASN A 197 -1.73 -12.16 21.47
CA ASN A 197 -2.26 -13.45 21.89
C ASN A 197 -3.07 -14.16 20.78
N ILE A 198 -2.48 -14.28 19.60
CA ILE A 198 -3.00 -15.07 18.50
C ILE A 198 -2.18 -16.35 18.43
N ASP A 199 -2.75 -17.45 18.89
CA ASP A 199 -2.02 -18.71 19.09
C ASP A 199 -1.56 -19.35 17.79
N ASN A 200 -2.27 -19.10 16.69
CA ASN A 200 -1.91 -19.68 15.41
C ASN A 200 -2.40 -18.80 14.24
N VAL A 201 -1.47 -18.25 13.49
CA VAL A 201 -1.74 -17.41 12.30
C VAL A 201 -1.40 -18.12 10.99
N SER A 202 -0.84 -19.31 11.05
CA SER A 202 -0.32 -20.06 9.89
C SER A 202 -1.08 -21.34 9.59
N ASP A 203 -2.16 -21.64 10.34
CA ASP A 203 -2.96 -22.84 10.17
C ASP A 203 -4.43 -22.57 10.50
N PRO A 204 -5.42 -23.17 9.81
CA PRO A 204 -6.82 -22.91 10.06
C PRO A 204 -7.26 -23.37 11.45
N ALA A 205 -8.19 -22.63 12.06
CA ALA A 205 -8.78 -23.02 13.34
C ALA A 205 -9.52 -24.36 13.22
N GLY A 206 -9.31 -25.20 14.21
CA GLY A 206 -9.91 -26.54 14.30
C GLY A 206 -9.01 -27.69 13.85
N GLY A 207 -7.93 -27.42 13.11
CA GLY A 207 -6.85 -28.37 12.87
C GLY A 207 -5.72 -28.20 13.88
N ARG A 208 -5.15 -29.26 14.42
CA ARG A 208 -3.84 -29.16 15.10
C ARG A 208 -2.78 -28.94 14.02
N PRO A 209 -1.90 -27.95 14.16
CA PRO A 209 -0.77 -27.78 13.25
C PRO A 209 0.01 -29.09 13.11
N VAL A 210 0.36 -29.48 11.90
CA VAL A 210 1.10 -30.75 11.65
C VAL A 210 2.61 -30.53 11.74
N GLY A 211 3.10 -29.32 11.54
CA GLY A 211 4.51 -28.97 11.50
C GLY A 211 4.84 -27.68 12.26
N ASN A 212 5.57 -26.80 11.63
CA ASN A 212 5.85 -25.46 12.16
C ASN A 212 4.63 -24.56 12.04
N TYR A 213 4.38 -23.75 13.05
CA TYR A 213 3.35 -22.72 13.05
C TYR A 213 3.80 -21.46 13.79
N TYR A 214 3.08 -20.36 13.63
CA TYR A 214 3.43 -19.06 14.19
C TYR A 214 2.37 -18.57 15.17
N THR A 215 2.83 -18.14 16.34
CA THR A 215 2.06 -17.42 17.35
C THR A 215 2.47 -15.96 17.31
N ILE A 216 1.52 -15.03 17.29
CA ILE A 216 1.78 -13.61 17.52
C ILE A 216 1.52 -13.34 19.00
N THR A 217 2.54 -12.93 19.75
CA THR A 217 2.38 -12.57 21.15
C THR A 217 2.13 -11.08 21.34
N ARG A 218 2.57 -10.25 20.38
CA ARG A 218 2.41 -8.80 20.40
C ARG A 218 2.59 -8.24 19.00
N GLY A 219 1.70 -7.33 18.60
CA GLY A 219 1.89 -6.37 17.52
C GLY A 219 1.51 -5.00 18.03
N GLU A 220 2.35 -3.99 17.84
CA GLU A 220 2.15 -2.62 18.32
C GLU A 220 2.58 -1.63 17.26
N HIS A 221 1.74 -0.60 17.02
CA HIS A 221 2.01 0.51 16.12
C HIS A 221 1.88 1.83 16.86
N ASN A 222 2.87 2.67 16.71
CA ASN A 222 2.84 4.06 17.15
C ASN A 222 2.96 4.96 15.92
N ASN A 223 2.11 5.97 15.81
CA ASN A 223 2.17 6.93 14.71
C ASN A 223 2.10 8.35 15.28
N PHE A 224 3.04 9.17 14.86
CA PHE A 224 3.06 10.61 15.12
C PHE A 224 3.00 11.32 13.77
N ASN A 225 2.11 12.29 13.67
CA ASN A 225 2.01 13.11 12.47
C ASN A 225 1.81 14.56 12.87
N PHE A 226 2.55 15.47 12.25
CA PHE A 226 2.26 16.88 12.37
C PHE A 226 2.35 17.58 11.01
N ARG A 227 1.59 18.67 10.88
CA ARG A 227 1.60 19.53 9.72
C ARG A 227 1.54 20.98 10.20
N TYR A 228 2.38 21.83 9.59
CA TYR A 228 2.37 23.26 9.80
C TYR A 228 2.16 24.00 8.50
N ASP A 229 1.04 24.71 8.39
CA ASP A 229 0.70 25.51 7.22
C ASP A 229 1.27 26.94 7.40
N PHE A 230 2.35 27.27 6.67
CA PHE A 230 2.90 28.63 6.67
C PHE A 230 1.90 29.61 6.06
N ASN A 231 1.28 29.19 4.95
CA ASN A 231 0.20 29.87 4.24
C ASN A 231 -0.53 28.85 3.34
N ASP A 232 -1.48 29.31 2.53
CA ASP A 232 -2.31 28.44 1.65
C ASP A 232 -1.50 27.72 0.55
N LYS A 233 -0.26 28.09 0.32
CA LYS A 233 0.62 27.53 -0.73
C LYS A 233 1.80 26.75 -0.20
N LEU A 234 2.20 26.97 1.04
CA LEU A 234 3.41 26.40 1.62
C LEU A 234 3.09 25.73 2.95
N TYR A 235 3.38 24.44 3.04
CA TYR A 235 3.29 23.68 4.29
C TYR A 235 4.48 22.74 4.46
N PHE A 236 4.75 22.42 5.72
CA PHE A 236 5.64 21.35 6.12
C PHE A 236 4.85 20.26 6.84
N SER A 237 5.12 19.00 6.53
CA SER A 237 4.57 17.85 7.25
C SER A 237 5.66 16.84 7.60
N ASN A 238 5.45 16.16 8.72
CA ASN A 238 6.26 15.02 9.13
C ASN A 238 5.35 13.92 9.65
N SER A 239 5.63 12.70 9.22
CA SER A 239 4.99 11.47 9.70
C SER A 239 6.07 10.54 10.20
N TYR A 240 5.95 10.08 11.43
CA TYR A 240 6.78 9.05 12.04
C TYR A 240 5.90 7.88 12.47
N SER A 241 6.28 6.69 12.09
CA SER A 241 5.66 5.44 12.52
C SER A 241 6.68 4.48 13.10
N GLU A 242 6.25 3.69 14.07
CA GLU A 242 6.99 2.56 14.63
C GLU A 242 6.07 1.36 14.74
N ASN A 243 6.47 0.26 14.14
CA ASN A 243 5.79 -1.02 14.17
C ASN A 243 6.69 -2.06 14.85
N ASN A 244 6.16 -2.76 15.85
CA ASN A 244 6.84 -3.85 16.55
C ASN A 244 5.95 -5.08 16.54
N ALA A 245 6.44 -6.19 15.95
CA ALA A 245 5.73 -7.47 15.94
C ALA A 245 6.61 -8.58 16.55
N HIS A 246 6.07 -9.29 17.53
CA HIS A 246 6.75 -10.41 18.17
C HIS A 246 6.10 -11.73 17.78
N TYR A 247 6.84 -12.55 17.05
CA TYR A 247 6.47 -13.87 16.58
C TYR A 247 7.22 -14.95 17.36
N VAL A 248 6.49 -16.01 17.73
CA VAL A 248 7.06 -17.24 18.26
C VAL A 248 6.80 -18.36 17.26
N TYR A 249 7.86 -18.91 16.70
CA TYR A 249 7.81 -20.08 15.82
C TYR A 249 7.79 -21.33 16.66
N ARG A 250 6.79 -22.16 16.45
CA ARG A 250 6.54 -23.39 17.23
C ARG A 250 6.53 -24.63 16.37
N TYR A 251 6.84 -25.75 16.98
CA TYR A 251 6.86 -27.06 16.33
C TYR A 251 5.85 -28.01 16.98
N GLN A 252 4.77 -28.31 16.28
CA GLN A 252 3.64 -29.08 16.81
C GLN A 252 3.96 -30.53 17.14
N PRO A 253 4.78 -31.30 16.35
CA PRO A 253 5.14 -32.65 16.72
C PRO A 253 5.78 -32.77 18.11
N GLN A 254 6.27 -31.67 18.65
CA GLN A 254 6.82 -31.57 20.01
C GLN A 254 5.94 -30.69 20.90
N ASN A 255 4.62 -30.84 20.80
CA ASN A 255 3.62 -30.15 21.62
C ASN A 255 3.81 -28.61 21.63
N GLY A 256 4.11 -28.03 20.47
CA GLY A 256 4.29 -26.59 20.34
C GLY A 256 5.60 -26.05 20.92
N ALA A 257 6.65 -26.88 21.03
CA ALA A 257 7.96 -26.41 21.46
C ALA A 257 8.45 -25.22 20.61
N VAL A 258 9.03 -24.23 21.26
CA VAL A 258 9.58 -23.05 20.57
C VAL A 258 10.83 -23.46 19.76
N ASN A 259 10.83 -23.16 18.47
CA ASN A 259 12.01 -23.32 17.63
C ASN A 259 12.76 -22.01 17.42
N LYS A 260 12.04 -20.90 17.37
CA LYS A 260 12.60 -19.55 17.18
C LYS A 260 11.68 -18.48 17.75
N ASP A 261 12.24 -17.48 18.41
CA ASP A 261 11.63 -16.19 18.73
C ASP A 261 12.10 -15.14 17.72
N ALA A 262 11.21 -14.29 17.22
CA ALA A 262 11.54 -13.21 16.31
C ALA A 262 10.79 -11.92 16.67
N ILE A 263 11.52 -10.83 16.75
CA ILE A 263 10.99 -9.47 16.93
C ILE A 263 11.32 -8.69 15.67
N PHE A 264 10.29 -8.22 15.01
CA PHE A 264 10.38 -7.37 13.84
C PHE A 264 10.05 -5.94 14.24
N THR A 265 10.94 -5.01 13.91
CA THR A 265 10.75 -3.59 14.15
C THR A 265 10.91 -2.85 12.83
N VAL A 266 9.96 -1.99 12.51
CA VAL A 266 10.03 -1.06 11.38
C VAL A 266 9.75 0.34 11.89
N GLN A 267 10.66 1.27 11.62
CA GLN A 267 10.50 2.69 11.92
C GLN A 267 10.57 3.47 10.62
N THR A 268 9.54 4.25 10.31
CA THR A 268 9.50 5.07 9.10
C THR A 268 9.33 6.53 9.48
N ASN A 269 10.18 7.39 8.93
CA ASN A 269 10.08 8.84 9.04
C ASN A 269 9.94 9.44 7.64
N LEU A 270 8.88 10.20 7.39
CA LEU A 270 8.62 10.91 6.15
C LEU A 270 8.47 12.40 6.45
N SER A 271 9.41 13.22 5.99
CA SER A 271 9.38 14.68 6.09
C SER A 271 9.20 15.30 4.72
N GLN A 272 8.31 16.29 4.60
CA GLN A 272 7.95 16.90 3.34
C GLN A 272 7.77 18.41 3.50
N LEU A 273 8.31 19.18 2.55
CA LEU A 273 8.01 20.60 2.37
C LEU A 273 7.36 20.80 1.01
N HIS A 274 6.12 21.25 1.00
CA HIS A 274 5.33 21.46 -0.20
C HIS A 274 5.09 22.93 -0.46
N TYR A 275 5.33 23.33 -1.69
CA TYR A 275 4.86 24.60 -2.25
C TYR A 275 4.01 24.32 -3.48
N ASP A 276 2.81 24.88 -3.55
CA ASP A 276 1.90 24.77 -4.71
C ASP A 276 1.11 26.07 -4.86
N ASP A 277 1.30 26.79 -5.99
CA ASP A 277 0.51 27.95 -6.37
C ASP A 277 -0.33 27.70 -7.63
N GLN A 278 -0.62 26.42 -7.94
CA GLN A 278 -1.30 25.91 -9.14
C GLN A 278 -0.48 26.05 -10.43
N SER A 279 0.38 27.06 -10.56
CA SER A 279 1.23 27.25 -11.75
C SER A 279 2.61 26.65 -11.56
N PHE A 280 3.09 26.58 -10.33
CA PHE A 280 4.37 25.98 -9.96
C PHE A 280 4.21 25.15 -8.69
N LYS A 281 4.79 23.96 -8.72
CA LYS A 281 4.81 23.03 -7.58
C LYS A 281 6.25 22.64 -7.28
N ALA A 282 6.60 22.64 -6.01
CA ALA A 282 7.89 22.16 -5.53
C ALA A 282 7.68 21.28 -4.30
N ILE A 283 8.28 20.10 -4.29
CA ILE A 283 8.26 19.17 -3.15
C ILE A 283 9.69 18.80 -2.81
N LEU A 284 10.09 19.10 -1.59
CA LEU A 284 11.33 18.58 -1.00
C LEU A 284 10.94 17.51 -0.01
N SER A 285 11.54 16.32 -0.11
CA SER A 285 11.20 15.18 0.74
C SER A 285 12.43 14.47 1.29
N TYR A 286 12.26 13.89 2.47
CA TYR A 286 13.18 12.98 3.10
C TYR A 286 12.40 11.82 3.69
N THR A 287 12.73 10.59 3.27
CA THR A 287 12.16 9.37 3.83
C THR A 287 13.29 8.53 4.42
N ASN A 288 13.11 8.04 5.64
CA ASN A 288 14.02 7.09 6.27
C ASN A 288 13.21 5.93 6.84
N THR A 289 13.54 4.71 6.43
CA THR A 289 12.97 3.50 7.01
C THR A 289 14.08 2.64 7.60
N ASP A 290 14.00 2.40 8.90
CA ASP A 290 14.85 1.46 9.63
C ASP A 290 14.04 0.19 9.92
N GLN A 291 14.54 -0.94 9.47
CA GLN A 291 13.89 -2.23 9.60
C GLN A 291 14.85 -3.23 10.21
N ASN A 292 14.46 -3.83 11.34
CA ASN A 292 15.24 -4.79 12.08
C ASN A 292 14.48 -6.09 12.33
N ASN A 293 15.19 -7.20 12.25
CA ASN A 293 14.71 -8.53 12.55
C ASN A 293 15.63 -9.19 13.57
N PHE A 294 15.27 -9.11 14.85
CA PHE A 294 16.00 -9.75 15.93
C PHE A 294 15.47 -11.16 16.18
N THR A 295 16.33 -12.20 16.14
CA THR A 295 15.90 -13.57 16.32
C THR A 295 16.74 -14.35 17.32
N LYS A 296 16.09 -15.28 18.04
CA LYS A 296 16.71 -16.30 18.89
C LYS A 296 16.25 -17.68 18.44
N ALA A 297 17.14 -18.45 17.83
CA ALA A 297 16.86 -19.82 17.42
C ALA A 297 17.30 -20.82 18.48
N ARG A 298 16.54 -21.91 18.65
CA ARG A 298 16.80 -22.97 19.63
C ARG A 298 17.71 -24.05 19.09
N ASN A 299 18.47 -24.70 19.98
CA ASN A 299 19.21 -25.91 19.64
C ASN A 299 18.26 -27.06 19.29
N LYS A 300 18.77 -28.02 18.52
CA LYS A 300 18.06 -29.22 18.13
C LYS A 300 18.92 -30.46 18.39
N SER A 301 18.32 -31.50 18.97
CA SER A 301 18.92 -32.83 19.13
C SER A 301 18.07 -33.82 18.34
N GLY A 302 18.60 -34.31 17.20
CA GLY A 302 17.79 -35.04 16.23
C GLY A 302 16.63 -34.17 15.72
N SER A 303 15.39 -34.60 15.91
CA SER A 303 14.18 -33.84 15.58
C SER A 303 13.62 -33.01 16.73
N THR A 304 14.25 -33.02 17.92
CA THR A 304 13.74 -32.39 19.15
C THR A 304 14.35 -31.01 19.36
N TYR A 305 13.54 -29.96 19.51
CA TYR A 305 14.01 -28.63 19.93
C TYR A 305 14.23 -28.61 21.43
N LEU A 306 15.32 -27.96 21.83
CA LEU A 306 15.76 -27.82 23.22
C LEU A 306 15.51 -26.39 23.72
N ASP A 307 15.43 -26.20 25.03
CA ASP A 307 15.25 -24.85 25.62
C ASP A 307 16.51 -23.98 25.56
N THR A 308 17.62 -24.52 25.06
CA THR A 308 18.88 -23.79 24.93
C THR A 308 18.95 -23.02 23.61
N ILE A 309 19.56 -21.82 23.65
CA ILE A 309 19.73 -20.97 22.48
C ILE A 309 20.89 -21.48 21.62
N LYS A 310 20.64 -21.62 20.32
CA LYS A 310 21.64 -21.95 19.28
C LYS A 310 22.31 -20.70 18.76
N THR A 311 21.49 -19.77 18.27
CA THR A 311 21.96 -18.53 17.66
C THR A 311 21.11 -17.34 18.12
N ILE A 312 21.77 -16.19 18.23
CA ILE A 312 21.13 -14.88 18.37
C ILE A 312 21.56 -14.07 17.16
N SER A 313 20.63 -13.53 16.39
CA SER A 313 20.95 -12.74 15.21
C SER A 313 20.10 -11.49 15.13
N ASN A 314 20.65 -10.46 14.51
CA ASN A 314 19.96 -9.24 14.14
C ASN A 314 20.32 -8.91 12.69
N ALA A 315 19.31 -8.72 11.85
CA ALA A 315 19.52 -8.34 10.46
C ALA A 315 18.54 -7.21 10.10
N GLY A 316 19.01 -6.25 9.35
CA GLY A 316 18.17 -5.10 9.03
C GLY A 316 18.64 -4.28 7.85
N TYR A 317 17.79 -3.31 7.49
CA TYR A 317 18.01 -2.32 6.44
C TYR A 317 17.72 -0.95 7.00
N ASN A 318 18.57 0.02 6.67
CA ASN A 318 18.30 1.44 6.88
C ASN A 318 18.26 2.12 5.50
N ASP A 319 17.05 2.29 4.97
CA ASP A 319 16.81 2.92 3.66
C ASP A 319 16.56 4.41 3.85
N LYS A 320 17.28 5.25 3.09
CA LYS A 320 17.10 6.71 3.06
C LYS A 320 16.89 7.19 1.64
N THR A 321 15.89 8.02 1.44
CA THR A 321 15.58 8.66 0.16
C THR A 321 15.49 10.17 0.35
N TYR A 322 16.26 10.91 -0.43
CA TYR A 322 16.19 12.37 -0.55
C TYR A 322 15.59 12.70 -1.90
N GLY A 323 14.52 13.47 -1.93
CA GLY A 323 13.78 13.81 -3.14
C GLY A 323 13.57 15.31 -3.34
N LEU A 324 13.67 15.76 -4.58
CA LEU A 324 13.24 17.08 -5.02
C LEU A 324 12.42 16.90 -6.30
N ASP A 325 11.17 17.32 -6.28
CA ASP A 325 10.29 17.35 -7.46
C ASP A 325 9.88 18.80 -7.74
N LEU A 326 10.13 19.27 -8.96
CA LEU A 326 9.77 20.61 -9.43
C LEU A 326 8.88 20.48 -10.66
N GLN A 327 7.74 21.16 -10.66
CA GLN A 327 6.78 21.11 -11.75
C GLN A 327 6.30 22.52 -12.10
N LYS A 328 6.21 22.81 -13.39
CA LYS A 328 5.59 24.02 -13.92
C LYS A 328 4.40 23.67 -14.80
N ASN A 329 3.30 24.37 -14.59
CA ASN A 329 2.08 24.24 -15.38
C ASN A 329 1.82 25.52 -16.17
N TRP A 330 1.40 25.37 -17.42
CA TRP A 330 1.01 26.46 -18.29
C TRP A 330 -0.39 26.23 -18.82
N LYS A 331 -1.23 27.25 -18.75
CA LYS A 331 -2.52 27.30 -19.46
C LYS A 331 -2.31 28.04 -20.78
N LEU A 332 -2.48 27.37 -21.89
CA LEU A 332 -2.23 27.86 -23.26
C LEU A 332 -3.55 27.93 -24.02
N ALA A 333 -4.34 28.98 -23.78
CA ALA A 333 -5.72 29.09 -24.25
C ALA A 333 -6.61 27.92 -23.79
N LYS A 334 -6.86 26.93 -24.68
CA LYS A 334 -7.64 25.71 -24.35
C LYS A 334 -6.75 24.55 -23.92
N ASP A 335 -5.46 24.65 -24.14
CA ASP A 335 -4.49 23.60 -23.88
C ASP A 335 -3.83 23.75 -22.50
N VAL A 336 -3.29 22.66 -21.99
CA VAL A 336 -2.51 22.65 -20.75
C VAL A 336 -1.19 21.93 -21.02
N ALA A 337 -0.09 22.55 -20.61
CA ALA A 337 1.23 21.93 -20.64
C ALA A 337 1.80 21.81 -19.22
N ILE A 338 2.43 20.69 -18.95
CA ILE A 338 3.15 20.39 -17.71
C ILE A 338 4.57 20.02 -18.09
N PHE A 339 5.52 20.55 -17.36
CA PHE A 339 6.91 20.09 -17.39
C PHE A 339 7.44 20.00 -15.98
N GLY A 340 8.19 18.94 -15.69
CA GLY A 340 8.81 18.77 -14.40
C GLY A 340 10.13 18.03 -14.45
N VAL A 341 10.88 18.20 -13.37
CA VAL A 341 12.14 17.51 -13.13
C VAL A 341 12.10 16.90 -11.73
N ASN A 342 12.66 15.70 -11.61
CA ASN A 342 12.78 15.02 -10.33
C ASN A 342 14.25 14.60 -10.12
N VAL A 343 14.78 14.86 -8.93
CA VAL A 343 16.09 14.42 -8.49
C VAL A 343 15.90 13.62 -7.21
N GLN A 344 16.46 12.40 -7.20
CA GLN A 344 16.35 11.50 -6.06
C GLN A 344 17.72 10.87 -5.76
N ARG A 345 18.02 10.74 -4.48
CA ARG A 345 19.17 9.97 -3.99
C ARG A 345 18.68 8.93 -3.02
N ASP A 346 18.96 7.67 -3.34
CA ASP A 346 18.69 6.50 -2.49
C ASP A 346 19.99 6.02 -1.87
N THR A 347 19.94 5.68 -0.57
CA THR A 347 20.97 4.92 0.12
C THR A 347 20.29 3.82 0.93
N CYS A 348 20.98 2.71 1.11
CA CYS A 348 20.51 1.60 1.94
C CYS A 348 21.71 0.98 2.64
N ASP A 349 21.67 0.94 3.96
CA ASP A 349 22.67 0.29 4.78
C ASP A 349 22.08 -1.06 5.23
N TYR A 350 22.66 -2.18 4.80
CA TYR A 350 22.30 -3.53 5.25
C TYR A 350 23.29 -4.00 6.31
N THR A 351 22.77 -4.55 7.41
CA THR A 351 23.58 -5.15 8.47
C THR A 351 23.03 -6.52 8.84
N GLU A 352 23.92 -7.45 9.16
CA GLU A 352 23.59 -8.77 9.68
C GLU A 352 24.63 -9.21 10.71
N ASP A 353 24.19 -9.36 11.95
CA ASP A 353 24.99 -9.83 13.08
C ASP A 353 24.47 -11.18 13.57
N SER A 354 25.36 -12.10 13.88
CA SER A 354 24.98 -13.41 14.42
C SER A 354 25.99 -13.93 15.43
N LEU A 355 25.48 -14.40 16.58
CA LEU A 355 26.23 -15.07 17.62
C LEU A 355 25.82 -16.53 17.71
N THR A 356 26.74 -17.46 17.44
CA THR A 356 26.57 -18.88 17.73
C THR A 356 26.96 -19.14 19.18
N VAL A 357 25.97 -19.40 20.04
CA VAL A 357 26.14 -19.42 21.50
C VAL A 357 27.10 -20.51 21.98
N ALA A 358 26.98 -21.73 21.43
CA ALA A 358 27.80 -22.87 21.86
C ALA A 358 29.32 -22.68 21.64
N THR A 359 29.68 -21.93 20.61
CA THR A 359 31.09 -21.68 20.23
C THR A 359 31.53 -20.26 20.56
N ASN A 360 30.65 -19.44 21.06
CA ASN A 360 30.85 -18.00 21.24
C ASN A 360 31.36 -17.29 19.97
N LYS A 361 30.99 -17.83 18.79
CA LYS A 361 31.42 -17.30 17.50
C LYS A 361 30.48 -16.17 17.08
N TYR A 362 31.04 -14.98 16.96
CA TYR A 362 30.34 -13.82 16.41
C TYR A 362 30.73 -13.64 14.94
N THR A 363 29.73 -13.32 14.12
CA THR A 363 29.87 -12.93 12.72
C THR A 363 29.08 -11.66 12.47
N SER A 364 29.66 -10.75 11.70
CA SER A 364 29.02 -9.50 11.30
C SER A 364 29.26 -9.29 9.81
N ALA A 365 28.24 -8.84 9.11
CA ALA A 365 28.30 -8.41 7.74
C ALA A 365 27.56 -7.06 7.58
N SER A 366 28.14 -6.17 6.80
CA SER A 366 27.50 -4.92 6.42
C SER A 366 27.69 -4.65 4.94
N ARG A 367 26.73 -3.95 4.31
CA ARG A 367 26.82 -3.50 2.92
C ARG A 367 26.15 -2.17 2.78
N ASP A 368 26.82 -1.22 2.13
CA ASP A 368 26.31 0.11 1.85
C ASP A 368 25.98 0.22 0.37
N TYR A 369 24.75 0.62 0.08
CA TYR A 369 24.26 0.82 -1.29
C TYR A 369 23.91 2.28 -1.52
N SER A 370 24.13 2.77 -2.73
CA SER A 370 23.67 4.10 -3.12
C SER A 370 23.37 4.19 -4.62
N ARG A 371 22.46 5.10 -4.96
CA ARG A 371 22.08 5.44 -6.34
C ARG A 371 21.51 6.84 -6.41
N ASN A 372 21.83 7.58 -7.45
CA ASN A 372 21.12 8.78 -7.83
C ASN A 372 20.14 8.46 -8.96
N MET A 373 18.97 9.08 -8.94
CA MET A 373 18.02 9.06 -10.04
C MET A 373 17.69 10.49 -10.47
N TYR A 374 17.63 10.69 -11.76
CA TYR A 374 17.27 11.95 -12.39
C TYR A 374 16.15 11.69 -13.38
N SER A 375 15.19 12.57 -13.44
CA SER A 375 14.12 12.45 -14.42
C SER A 375 13.70 13.82 -14.95
N ALA A 376 13.31 13.83 -16.22
CA ALA A 376 12.54 14.92 -16.81
C ALA A 376 11.24 14.35 -17.37
N TYR A 377 10.11 15.00 -17.13
CA TYR A 377 8.81 14.58 -17.64
C TYR A 377 8.02 15.76 -18.18
N GLY A 378 7.15 15.47 -19.11
CA GLY A 378 6.24 16.44 -19.68
C GLY A 378 4.91 15.84 -20.07
N GLN A 379 3.88 16.66 -20.03
CA GLN A 379 2.55 16.33 -20.51
C GLN A 379 1.99 17.53 -21.29
N TYR A 380 1.40 17.27 -22.45
CA TYR A 380 0.69 18.26 -23.24
C TYR A 380 -0.73 17.78 -23.52
N ASN A 381 -1.70 18.45 -22.93
CA ASN A 381 -3.13 18.20 -23.13
C ASN A 381 -3.64 19.18 -24.18
N HIS A 382 -3.89 18.67 -25.38
CA HIS A 382 -4.39 19.42 -26.54
C HIS A 382 -5.89 19.26 -26.67
N ALA A 383 -6.62 20.35 -26.60
CA ALA A 383 -8.06 20.38 -26.82
C ALA A 383 -8.36 20.35 -28.32
N LEU A 384 -8.72 19.18 -28.84
CA LEU A 384 -9.15 19.03 -30.24
C LEU A 384 -10.43 19.82 -30.53
N ASN A 385 -11.32 19.84 -29.56
CA ASN A 385 -12.57 20.63 -29.53
C ASN A 385 -13.06 20.79 -28.10
N ASN A 386 -14.29 21.28 -27.90
CA ASN A 386 -14.83 21.48 -26.54
C ASN A 386 -15.15 20.16 -25.80
N ALA A 387 -15.20 19.03 -26.49
CA ALA A 387 -15.55 17.74 -25.93
C ALA A 387 -14.38 16.73 -25.93
N SER A 388 -13.34 16.95 -26.72
CA SER A 388 -12.30 15.95 -26.95
C SER A 388 -10.91 16.52 -26.73
N ASN A 389 -10.08 15.78 -26.00
CA ASN A 389 -8.68 16.09 -25.75
C ASN A 389 -7.78 14.94 -26.19
N LEU A 390 -6.61 15.29 -26.66
CA LEU A 390 -5.49 14.37 -26.91
C LEU A 390 -4.34 14.75 -25.99
N ILE A 391 -3.86 13.80 -25.20
CA ILE A 391 -2.85 14.04 -24.18
C ILE A 391 -1.60 13.25 -24.54
N PHE A 392 -0.50 13.96 -24.71
CA PHE A 392 0.82 13.37 -24.95
C PHE A 392 1.65 13.53 -23.69
N SER A 393 2.19 12.45 -23.19
CA SER A 393 3.06 12.46 -22.01
C SER A 393 4.33 11.66 -22.30
N ALA A 394 5.44 12.13 -21.75
CA ALA A 394 6.70 11.41 -21.83
C ALA A 394 7.56 11.67 -20.61
N ARG A 395 8.33 10.68 -20.21
CA ARG A 395 9.36 10.77 -19.16
C ARG A 395 10.62 10.09 -19.62
N GLU A 396 11.75 10.72 -19.33
CA GLU A 396 13.06 10.09 -19.33
C GLU A 396 13.56 9.99 -17.90
N THR A 397 14.01 8.81 -17.50
CA THR A 397 14.63 8.56 -16.19
C THR A 397 15.95 7.86 -16.37
N TRP A 398 17.00 8.39 -15.75
CA TRP A 398 18.31 7.77 -15.74
C TRP A 398 18.87 7.68 -14.33
N THR A 399 19.63 6.60 -14.08
CA THR A 399 20.34 6.39 -12.83
C THR A 399 21.81 6.77 -12.98
N GLY A 400 22.43 7.17 -11.89
CA GLY A 400 23.86 7.47 -11.84
C GLY A 400 24.44 7.07 -10.49
N SER A 401 25.74 6.83 -10.47
CA SER A 401 26.46 6.48 -9.25
C SER A 401 25.86 5.28 -8.50
N THR A 402 25.31 4.30 -9.23
CA THR A 402 24.82 3.05 -8.63
C THR A 402 26.01 2.25 -8.15
N LYS A 403 26.03 1.90 -6.85
CA LYS A 403 27.13 1.14 -6.26
C LYS A 403 26.71 0.37 -5.00
N ALA A 404 27.49 -0.67 -4.69
CA ALA A 404 27.53 -1.32 -3.39
C ALA A 404 28.96 -1.19 -2.85
N GLU A 405 29.14 -0.49 -1.72
CA GLU A 405 30.47 -0.12 -1.23
C GLU A 405 31.30 0.56 -2.34
N ASP A 406 32.42 -0.03 -2.75
CA ASP A 406 33.27 0.45 -3.83
C ASP A 406 32.99 -0.25 -5.18
N ILE A 407 32.04 -1.19 -5.23
CA ILE A 407 31.70 -1.92 -6.45
C ILE A 407 30.66 -1.11 -7.24
N ALA A 408 31.05 -0.67 -8.42
CA ALA A 408 30.13 0.02 -9.33
C ALA A 408 29.09 -0.96 -9.87
N GLY A 409 27.84 -0.53 -9.86
CA GLY A 409 26.72 -1.24 -10.47
C GLY A 409 26.33 -0.63 -11.82
N THR A 410 25.41 -1.30 -12.49
CA THR A 410 24.87 -0.84 -13.77
C THR A 410 24.00 0.41 -13.59
N ASN A 411 24.23 1.41 -14.43
CA ASN A 411 23.34 2.56 -14.57
C ASN A 411 22.40 2.36 -15.76
N TYR A 412 21.18 2.81 -15.62
CA TYR A 412 20.11 2.61 -16.59
C TYR A 412 19.56 3.93 -17.08
N SER A 413 19.03 3.92 -18.30
CA SER A 413 18.20 4.98 -18.87
C SER A 413 16.91 4.37 -19.39
N LYS A 414 15.76 5.03 -19.14
CA LYS A 414 14.46 4.53 -19.53
C LYS A 414 13.54 5.66 -19.98
N PHE A 415 13.20 5.63 -21.26
CA PHE A 415 12.18 6.50 -21.84
C PHE A 415 10.81 5.83 -21.78
N THR A 416 9.79 6.54 -21.31
CA THR A 416 8.41 6.07 -21.20
C THR A 416 7.45 7.07 -21.81
N PRO A 417 6.93 6.82 -23.02
CA PRO A 417 5.87 7.63 -23.64
C PRO A 417 4.48 7.14 -23.23
N GLU A 418 3.49 8.03 -23.30
CA GLU A 418 2.09 7.73 -23.14
C GLU A 418 1.24 8.63 -24.02
N LEU A 419 0.20 8.06 -24.64
CA LEU A 419 -0.80 8.75 -25.43
C LEU A 419 -2.18 8.43 -24.86
N GLU A 420 -2.95 9.47 -24.62
CA GLU A 420 -4.31 9.36 -24.11
C GLU A 420 -5.27 10.17 -24.97
N TYR A 421 -6.44 9.63 -25.18
CA TYR A 421 -7.57 10.32 -25.82
C TYR A 421 -8.77 10.27 -24.90
N ILE A 422 -9.42 11.40 -24.70
CA ILE A 422 -10.68 11.48 -23.97
C ILE A 422 -11.70 12.26 -24.77
N ASN A 423 -12.95 11.80 -24.74
CA ASN A 423 -14.08 12.45 -25.40
C ASN A 423 -15.31 12.44 -24.49
N ARG A 424 -15.81 13.64 -24.17
CA ARG A 424 -17.11 13.85 -23.52
C ARG A 424 -18.21 13.63 -24.56
N LEU A 425 -18.81 12.44 -24.57
CA LEU A 425 -19.90 12.07 -25.48
C LEU A 425 -21.18 12.85 -25.14
N THR A 426 -21.40 13.09 -23.85
CA THR A 426 -22.45 13.95 -23.29
C THR A 426 -21.91 14.65 -22.03
N GLU A 427 -22.70 15.51 -21.39
CA GLU A 427 -22.32 16.14 -20.14
C GLU A 427 -22.05 15.13 -19.02
N SER A 428 -22.67 13.95 -19.08
CA SER A 428 -22.58 12.91 -18.05
C SER A 428 -21.86 11.63 -18.51
N THR A 429 -21.34 11.60 -19.74
CA THR A 429 -20.72 10.38 -20.30
C THR A 429 -19.41 10.73 -21.00
N SER A 430 -18.34 10.02 -20.69
CA SER A 430 -17.07 10.11 -21.40
C SER A 430 -16.55 8.76 -21.82
N PHE A 431 -15.86 8.74 -22.94
CA PHE A 431 -15.05 7.63 -23.46
C PHE A 431 -13.60 8.02 -23.40
N TYR A 432 -12.72 7.08 -23.08
CA TYR A 432 -11.28 7.29 -23.17
C TYR A 432 -10.56 6.07 -23.76
N ALA A 433 -9.38 6.33 -24.32
CA ALA A 433 -8.42 5.32 -24.75
C ALA A 433 -7.02 5.76 -24.35
N LYS A 434 -6.20 4.82 -23.89
CA LYS A 434 -4.85 5.06 -23.38
C LYS A 434 -3.90 3.99 -23.89
N ALA A 435 -2.70 4.40 -24.30
CA ALA A 435 -1.60 3.51 -24.66
C ALA A 435 -0.30 4.10 -24.12
N GLY A 436 0.49 3.31 -23.41
CA GLY A 436 1.70 3.84 -22.80
C GLY A 436 2.66 2.76 -22.32
N GLN A 437 3.77 3.24 -21.78
CA GLN A 437 4.82 2.42 -21.21
C GLN A 437 5.03 2.73 -19.73
N SER A 438 5.57 1.74 -19.02
CA SER A 438 5.94 1.84 -17.61
C SER A 438 7.24 1.09 -17.37
N PHE A 439 7.87 1.32 -16.23
CA PHE A 439 9.12 0.66 -15.89
C PHE A 439 9.29 0.50 -14.38
N MET A 440 10.19 -0.43 -13.99
CA MET A 440 10.71 -0.55 -12.64
C MET A 440 12.21 -0.82 -12.68
N MET A 441 12.99 -0.02 -11.95
CA MET A 441 14.43 -0.24 -11.82
C MET A 441 14.72 -1.40 -10.85
N PRO A 442 15.77 -2.21 -11.09
CA PRO A 442 16.21 -3.19 -10.11
C PRO A 442 16.57 -2.55 -8.77
N THR A 443 16.21 -3.22 -7.68
CA THR A 443 16.57 -2.77 -6.32
C THR A 443 18.01 -3.16 -5.96
N PHE A 444 18.54 -2.57 -4.88
CA PHE A 444 19.91 -2.88 -4.44
C PHE A 444 20.10 -4.36 -4.12
N SER A 445 19.20 -4.96 -3.35
CA SER A 445 19.28 -6.37 -2.99
C SER A 445 19.16 -7.31 -4.19
N GLN A 446 18.43 -6.91 -5.23
CA GLN A 446 18.31 -7.67 -6.47
C GLN A 446 19.62 -7.65 -7.27
N MET A 447 20.30 -6.51 -7.33
CA MET A 447 21.55 -6.34 -8.09
C MET A 447 22.78 -6.90 -7.34
N PHE A 448 22.88 -6.63 -6.05
CA PHE A 448 24.10 -6.87 -5.26
C PHE A 448 23.96 -7.99 -4.23
N GLY A 449 22.71 -8.44 -3.95
CA GLY A 449 22.41 -9.43 -2.93
C GLY A 449 22.30 -8.86 -1.52
N SER A 450 21.74 -9.66 -0.61
CA SER A 450 21.65 -9.39 0.83
C SER A 450 21.18 -10.64 1.56
N GLY A 451 21.77 -10.97 2.70
CA GLY A 451 21.43 -12.20 3.42
C GLY A 451 21.52 -13.44 2.53
N ASN A 452 20.42 -14.16 2.40
CA ASN A 452 20.30 -15.37 1.56
C ASN A 452 20.04 -15.08 0.07
N ILE A 453 20.07 -13.83 -0.33
CA ILE A 453 19.86 -13.42 -1.72
C ILE A 453 21.20 -13.23 -2.41
N ILE A 454 21.41 -13.97 -3.49
CA ILE A 454 22.54 -13.75 -4.39
C ILE A 454 22.14 -12.69 -5.41
N GLY A 455 22.88 -11.59 -5.45
CA GLY A 455 22.65 -10.51 -6.40
C GLY A 455 22.87 -10.97 -7.85
N ASN A 456 22.19 -10.30 -8.77
CA ASN A 456 22.35 -10.47 -10.20
C ASN A 456 22.60 -9.11 -10.85
N ALA A 457 23.87 -8.85 -11.21
CA ALA A 457 24.28 -7.58 -11.81
C ALA A 457 23.80 -7.41 -13.27
N ASP A 458 23.34 -8.48 -13.92
CA ASP A 458 22.87 -8.49 -15.30
C ASP A 458 21.36 -8.22 -15.43
N LEU A 459 20.68 -7.94 -14.31
CA LEU A 459 19.26 -7.61 -14.33
C LEU A 459 18.99 -6.37 -15.18
N LYS A 460 17.95 -6.47 -16.01
CA LYS A 460 17.41 -5.34 -16.77
C LYS A 460 16.28 -4.69 -16.00
N PRO A 461 16.04 -3.38 -16.21
CA PRO A 461 14.82 -2.75 -15.74
C PRO A 461 13.59 -3.41 -16.36
N GLN A 462 12.60 -3.70 -15.51
CA GLN A 462 11.30 -4.17 -15.97
C GLN A 462 10.67 -3.14 -16.90
N HIS A 463 10.05 -3.60 -17.99
CA HIS A 463 9.40 -2.76 -18.99
C HIS A 463 7.97 -3.20 -19.21
N GLY A 464 7.01 -2.34 -18.93
CA GLY A 464 5.59 -2.58 -19.15
C GLY A 464 5.07 -1.82 -20.36
N THR A 465 4.25 -2.47 -21.19
CA THR A 465 3.42 -1.83 -22.20
C THR A 465 1.96 -2.04 -21.83
N HIS A 466 1.16 -1.01 -21.86
CA HIS A 466 -0.24 -1.08 -21.47
C HIS A 466 -1.16 -0.39 -22.48
N TYR A 467 -2.34 -0.97 -22.63
CA TYR A 467 -3.45 -0.44 -23.42
C TYR A 467 -4.71 -0.49 -22.58
N GLU A 468 -5.50 0.57 -22.61
CA GLU A 468 -6.77 0.63 -21.89
C GLU A 468 -7.79 1.42 -22.70
N VAL A 469 -9.03 0.96 -22.70
CA VAL A 469 -10.18 1.71 -23.18
C VAL A 469 -11.25 1.69 -22.09
N GLY A 470 -11.96 2.79 -21.91
CA GLY A 470 -12.99 2.86 -20.89
C GLY A 470 -14.14 3.79 -21.21
N LEU A 471 -15.22 3.56 -20.49
CA LEU A 471 -16.45 4.35 -20.55
C LEU A 471 -16.84 4.75 -19.13
N LYS A 472 -17.12 6.03 -18.92
CA LYS A 472 -17.59 6.59 -17.66
C LYS A 472 -18.94 7.24 -17.88
N LYS A 473 -19.89 6.95 -17.01
CA LYS A 473 -21.24 7.50 -17.11
C LYS A 473 -21.81 7.83 -15.73
N ASN A 474 -22.20 9.07 -15.57
CA ASN A 474 -22.93 9.53 -14.41
C ASN A 474 -24.38 9.77 -14.84
N VAL A 475 -25.33 9.05 -14.26
CA VAL A 475 -26.74 9.16 -14.62
C VAL A 475 -27.59 8.98 -13.39
N ASP A 476 -28.55 9.89 -13.20
CA ASP A 476 -29.37 9.98 -11.99
C ASP A 476 -28.46 10.03 -10.75
N ASN A 477 -28.53 9.02 -9.92
CA ASN A 477 -27.77 8.87 -8.69
C ASN A 477 -26.71 7.76 -8.77
N LYS A 478 -26.20 7.45 -9.97
CA LYS A 478 -25.24 6.36 -10.22
C LYS A 478 -24.05 6.83 -11.02
N ALA A 479 -22.86 6.39 -10.59
CA ALA A 479 -21.62 6.59 -11.30
C ALA A 479 -21.08 5.22 -11.78
N TRP A 480 -21.07 5.02 -13.10
CA TRP A 480 -20.61 3.80 -13.76
C TRP A 480 -19.23 4.00 -14.36
N ARG A 481 -18.36 3.02 -14.20
CA ARG A 481 -17.00 3.00 -14.76
C ARG A 481 -16.76 1.61 -15.36
N LEU A 482 -16.45 1.56 -16.63
CA LEU A 482 -16.05 0.35 -17.36
C LEU A 482 -14.64 0.55 -17.90
N ALA A 483 -13.75 -0.41 -17.68
CA ALA A 483 -12.41 -0.42 -18.26
C ALA A 483 -12.10 -1.80 -18.83
N VAL A 484 -11.51 -1.84 -20.02
CA VAL A 484 -10.91 -3.03 -20.63
C VAL A 484 -9.44 -2.74 -20.85
N TYR A 485 -8.57 -3.62 -20.39
CA TYR A 485 -7.15 -3.39 -20.39
C TYR A 485 -6.33 -4.60 -20.81
N ASN A 486 -5.13 -4.32 -21.29
CA ASN A 486 -4.10 -5.30 -21.58
C ASN A 486 -2.75 -4.78 -21.09
N TYR A 487 -1.98 -5.64 -20.42
CA TYR A 487 -0.59 -5.41 -20.06
C TYR A 487 0.30 -6.49 -20.62
N ALA A 488 1.48 -6.07 -21.11
CA ALA A 488 2.62 -6.94 -21.32
C ALA A 488 3.79 -6.34 -20.53
N ILE A 489 4.42 -7.13 -19.68
CA ILE A 489 5.57 -6.75 -18.87
C ILE A 489 6.72 -7.65 -19.28
N ASP A 490 7.65 -7.08 -20.00
CA ASP A 490 8.89 -7.74 -20.38
C ASP A 490 9.94 -7.50 -19.28
N ASP A 491 10.81 -8.47 -19.10
CA ASP A 491 11.89 -8.41 -18.11
C ASP A 491 11.39 -8.19 -16.66
N SER A 492 10.20 -8.69 -16.27
CA SER A 492 9.74 -8.67 -14.88
C SER A 492 10.77 -9.31 -13.96
N ILE A 493 11.14 -8.61 -12.88
CA ILE A 493 12.21 -9.06 -11.98
C ILE A 493 11.65 -10.03 -10.96
N GLU A 494 11.92 -11.32 -11.12
CA GLU A 494 11.31 -12.38 -10.34
C GLU A 494 12.34 -13.15 -9.50
N ALA A 495 11.96 -13.51 -8.26
CA ALA A 495 12.80 -14.32 -7.40
C ALA A 495 12.78 -15.79 -7.83
N LYS A 496 13.96 -16.40 -7.92
CA LYS A 496 14.13 -17.86 -8.11
C LYS A 496 14.87 -18.45 -6.92
N TRP A 497 14.22 -19.37 -6.25
CA TRP A 497 14.81 -20.13 -5.17
C TRP A 497 15.65 -21.27 -5.74
N LYS A 498 16.94 -21.31 -5.40
CA LYS A 498 17.87 -22.39 -5.75
C LYS A 498 17.83 -23.50 -4.71
N SER A 499 17.50 -23.14 -3.47
CA SER A 499 17.35 -24.05 -2.33
C SER A 499 16.38 -23.45 -1.32
N SER A 500 16.12 -24.11 -0.19
CA SER A 500 15.35 -23.56 0.92
C SER A 500 15.94 -22.26 1.50
N ASP A 501 17.24 -22.04 1.31
CA ASP A 501 18.01 -21.00 1.99
C ASP A 501 18.74 -20.04 1.03
N GLU A 502 18.57 -20.20 -0.30
CA GLU A 502 19.26 -19.36 -1.29
C GLU A 502 18.31 -18.98 -2.44
N ALA A 503 18.22 -17.69 -2.70
CA ALA A 503 17.46 -17.14 -3.83
C ALA A 503 18.34 -16.22 -4.71
N THR A 504 17.99 -16.10 -5.98
CA THR A 504 18.52 -15.09 -6.91
C THR A 504 17.35 -14.44 -7.66
N PHE A 505 17.62 -13.41 -8.46
CA PHE A 505 16.63 -12.77 -9.30
C PHE A 505 16.94 -12.96 -10.79
N THR A 506 15.87 -13.09 -11.58
CA THR A 506 15.94 -13.20 -13.04
C THR A 506 14.88 -12.31 -13.66
N ASN A 507 15.06 -11.98 -14.94
CA ASN A 507 14.02 -11.33 -15.72
C ASN A 507 13.11 -12.42 -16.35
N GLU A 508 11.79 -12.24 -16.23
CA GLU A 508 10.75 -13.10 -16.78
C GLU A 508 9.62 -12.23 -17.37
N ASP A 509 8.72 -12.83 -18.14
CA ASP A 509 7.63 -12.08 -18.76
C ASP A 509 6.32 -12.32 -18.03
N VAL A 510 5.53 -11.24 -17.91
CA VAL A 510 4.18 -11.27 -17.32
C VAL A 510 3.22 -10.60 -18.29
N LYS A 511 2.01 -11.13 -18.40
CA LYS A 511 0.93 -10.50 -19.18
C LYS A 511 -0.39 -10.61 -18.46
N ASN A 512 -1.27 -9.65 -18.69
CA ASN A 512 -2.62 -9.67 -18.18
C ASN A 512 -3.58 -8.94 -19.12
N THR A 513 -4.75 -9.54 -19.32
CA THR A 513 -5.88 -8.90 -19.99
C THR A 513 -7.08 -9.00 -19.08
N GLY A 514 -7.85 -7.93 -18.94
CA GLY A 514 -8.98 -7.93 -18.05
C GLY A 514 -10.04 -6.88 -18.37
N ILE A 515 -11.13 -6.99 -17.65
CA ILE A 515 -12.27 -6.08 -17.69
C ILE A 515 -12.69 -5.74 -16.25
N GLU A 516 -12.98 -4.50 -15.99
CA GLU A 516 -13.50 -4.00 -14.70
C GLU A 516 -14.76 -3.20 -14.94
N LEU A 517 -15.76 -3.42 -14.09
CA LEU A 517 -16.98 -2.65 -14.05
C LEU A 517 -17.25 -2.26 -12.60
N THR A 518 -17.39 -0.97 -12.33
CA THR A 518 -17.79 -0.44 -11.02
C THR A 518 -19.03 0.41 -11.11
N CYS A 519 -19.75 0.47 -10.02
CA CYS A 519 -20.90 1.35 -9.85
C CYS A 519 -20.97 1.87 -8.42
N ASP A 520 -20.99 3.18 -8.27
CA ASP A 520 -21.34 3.86 -7.03
C ASP A 520 -22.77 4.38 -7.16
N ILE A 521 -23.57 4.25 -6.11
CA ILE A 521 -25.00 4.58 -6.12
C ILE A 521 -25.42 5.26 -4.83
N ASP A 522 -26.12 6.39 -4.96
CA ASP A 522 -26.92 6.98 -3.88
C ASP A 522 -28.37 6.51 -4.03
N MET A 523 -28.84 5.68 -3.11
CA MET A 523 -30.20 5.14 -3.10
C MET A 523 -31.18 6.09 -2.39
N GLY A 524 -30.69 7.24 -1.92
CA GLY A 524 -31.45 8.21 -1.17
C GLY A 524 -31.73 7.80 0.28
N LYS A 525 -32.26 8.73 1.06
CA LYS A 525 -32.61 8.54 2.49
C LYS A 525 -31.41 8.08 3.34
N GLY A 526 -30.19 8.47 2.96
CA GLY A 526 -28.95 8.11 3.64
C GLY A 526 -28.42 6.72 3.33
N LEU A 527 -28.96 6.02 2.34
CA LEU A 527 -28.46 4.73 1.88
C LEU A 527 -27.60 4.92 0.63
N THR A 528 -26.34 4.54 0.71
CA THR A 528 -25.38 4.54 -0.40
C THR A 528 -24.78 3.15 -0.59
N GLY A 529 -24.33 2.85 -1.78
CA GLY A 529 -23.68 1.57 -2.06
C GLY A 529 -22.65 1.70 -3.17
N ASN A 530 -21.72 0.78 -3.17
CA ASN A 530 -20.78 0.55 -4.25
C ASN A 530 -20.68 -0.94 -4.56
N TRP A 531 -20.34 -1.25 -5.77
CA TRP A 531 -19.96 -2.60 -6.15
C TRP A 531 -19.01 -2.60 -7.35
N GLY A 532 -18.21 -3.64 -7.44
CA GLY A 532 -17.26 -3.83 -8.51
C GLY A 532 -17.12 -5.30 -8.91
N VAL A 533 -16.91 -5.50 -10.18
CA VAL A 533 -16.57 -6.79 -10.78
C VAL A 533 -15.30 -6.60 -11.58
N SER A 534 -14.28 -7.38 -11.25
CA SER A 534 -13.04 -7.45 -12.04
C SER A 534 -12.82 -8.89 -12.49
N TYR A 535 -12.64 -9.06 -13.79
CA TYR A 535 -12.19 -10.33 -14.36
C TYR A 535 -10.89 -10.10 -15.11
N SER A 536 -9.86 -10.84 -14.74
CA SER A 536 -8.53 -10.70 -15.33
C SER A 536 -7.90 -12.08 -15.56
N ASN A 537 -6.92 -12.14 -16.47
CA ASN A 537 -6.22 -13.37 -16.80
C ASN A 537 -4.70 -13.17 -16.71
N PRO A 538 -4.18 -12.91 -15.48
CA PRO A 538 -2.76 -12.69 -15.28
C PRO A 538 -1.99 -13.99 -15.50
N LYS A 539 -0.96 -13.92 -16.33
CA LYS A 539 -0.09 -15.06 -16.67
C LYS A 539 1.36 -14.65 -16.54
N LYS A 540 2.16 -15.59 -16.06
CA LYS A 540 3.61 -15.48 -15.97
C LYS A 540 4.25 -16.55 -16.85
N TYR A 541 5.26 -16.15 -17.62
CA TYR A 541 6.10 -17.10 -18.36
C TYR A 541 7.16 -17.67 -17.42
N SER A 542 7.23 -18.96 -17.24
CA SER A 542 8.24 -19.58 -16.37
C SER A 542 8.80 -20.86 -16.96
N THR A 543 10.10 -21.04 -16.78
CA THR A 543 10.82 -22.30 -17.02
C THR A 543 10.96 -23.03 -15.69
N ILE A 544 10.73 -24.34 -15.69
CA ILE A 544 10.99 -25.18 -14.51
C ILE A 544 12.29 -25.93 -14.73
N THR A 545 13.10 -25.98 -13.67
CA THR A 545 14.29 -26.84 -13.61
C THR A 545 14.09 -27.85 -12.47
N GLU A 546 13.77 -29.09 -12.82
CA GLU A 546 13.71 -30.21 -11.87
C GLU A 546 14.86 -31.19 -12.15
N ASN A 547 15.56 -31.61 -11.10
CA ASN A 547 16.66 -32.57 -11.21
C ASN A 547 17.70 -32.20 -12.28
N ASN A 548 18.03 -30.92 -12.41
CA ASN A 548 18.93 -30.35 -13.43
C ASN A 548 18.40 -30.45 -14.88
N VAL A 549 17.14 -30.78 -15.07
CA VAL A 549 16.47 -30.75 -16.38
C VAL A 549 15.59 -29.51 -16.45
N THR A 550 15.95 -28.59 -17.34
CA THR A 550 15.11 -27.41 -17.62
C THR A 550 14.07 -27.79 -18.65
N THR A 551 12.79 -27.69 -18.29
CA THR A 551 11.68 -27.85 -19.24
C THR A 551 11.47 -26.56 -20.02
N GLU A 552 10.86 -26.68 -21.23
CA GLU A 552 10.46 -25.52 -22.00
C GLU A 552 9.57 -24.59 -21.20
N GLY A 553 9.83 -23.28 -21.31
CA GLY A 553 9.02 -22.26 -20.68
C GLY A 553 7.59 -22.24 -21.22
N ARG A 554 6.63 -22.01 -20.34
CA ARG A 554 5.21 -21.86 -20.71
C ARG A 554 4.53 -20.77 -19.89
N TRP A 555 3.45 -20.21 -20.45
CA TRP A 555 2.56 -19.28 -19.75
C TRP A 555 1.70 -20.03 -18.73
N ARG A 556 1.71 -19.57 -17.48
CA ARG A 556 0.97 -20.16 -16.36
C ARG A 556 0.07 -19.13 -15.72
N ASP A 557 -1.08 -19.59 -15.22
CA ASP A 557 -2.00 -18.75 -14.42
C ASP A 557 -1.33 -18.32 -13.13
N TYR A 558 -1.43 -17.02 -12.80
CA TYR A 558 -0.63 -16.42 -11.75
C TYR A 558 -1.46 -15.99 -10.54
N TYR A 559 -2.56 -15.26 -10.73
CA TYR A 559 -3.47 -14.83 -9.67
C TYR A 559 -4.91 -15.27 -9.92
N GLY A 560 -5.80 -15.00 -8.93
CA GLY A 560 -7.23 -15.23 -9.09
C GLY A 560 -7.83 -14.37 -10.20
N LYS A 561 -8.73 -14.97 -11.00
CA LYS A 561 -9.28 -14.34 -12.20
C LYS A 561 -10.50 -13.47 -11.92
N LEU A 562 -11.37 -13.89 -11.02
CA LEU A 562 -12.62 -13.19 -10.69
C LEU A 562 -12.53 -12.55 -9.31
N GLN A 563 -12.75 -11.25 -9.25
CA GLN A 563 -12.97 -10.52 -8.01
C GLN A 563 -14.35 -9.86 -8.03
N LEU A 564 -15.03 -9.95 -6.89
CA LEU A 564 -16.29 -9.25 -6.63
C LEU A 564 -16.12 -8.47 -5.34
N ASN A 565 -16.44 -7.20 -5.36
CA ASN A 565 -16.45 -6.38 -4.16
C ASN A 565 -17.74 -5.57 -4.07
N GLY A 566 -18.12 -5.19 -2.88
CA GLY A 566 -19.27 -4.33 -2.66
C GLY A 566 -19.37 -3.83 -1.24
N GLY A 567 -19.95 -2.67 -1.10
CA GLY A 567 -20.26 -2.00 0.14
C GLY A 567 -21.68 -1.45 0.14
N LEU A 568 -22.29 -1.47 1.29
CA LEU A 568 -23.57 -0.82 1.53
C LEU A 568 -23.45 -0.02 2.82
N SER A 569 -23.68 1.28 2.74
CA SER A 569 -23.61 2.21 3.87
C SER A 569 -24.94 2.89 4.10
N TYR A 570 -25.31 3.05 5.35
CA TYR A 570 -26.53 3.72 5.78
C TYR A 570 -26.20 4.76 6.83
N THR A 571 -26.57 6.00 6.55
CA THR A 571 -26.40 7.14 7.46
C THR A 571 -27.74 7.84 7.62
N LYS A 572 -28.31 7.77 8.81
CA LYS A 572 -29.56 8.46 9.13
C LYS A 572 -29.63 8.85 10.59
N ASP A 573 -30.00 10.10 10.83
CA ASP A 573 -30.12 10.67 12.17
C ASP A 573 -28.83 10.49 12.98
N LYS A 574 -28.88 9.63 14.00
CA LYS A 574 -27.76 9.33 14.89
C LYS A 574 -27.02 8.03 14.55
N TRP A 575 -27.44 7.32 13.53
CA TRP A 575 -26.92 6.00 13.19
C TRP A 575 -26.15 6.00 11.87
N ASN A 576 -24.99 5.40 11.90
CA ASN A 576 -24.25 5.04 10.71
C ASN A 576 -23.99 3.53 10.74
N GLY A 577 -24.12 2.86 9.61
CA GLY A 577 -23.79 1.45 9.48
C GLY A 577 -23.24 1.16 8.11
N ALA A 578 -22.30 0.22 8.01
CA ALA A 578 -21.74 -0.24 6.74
C ALA A 578 -21.44 -1.73 6.77
N VAL A 579 -21.70 -2.41 5.67
CA VAL A 579 -21.27 -3.78 5.41
C VAL A 579 -20.44 -3.77 4.13
N ASN A 580 -19.26 -4.37 4.18
CA ASN A 580 -18.40 -4.50 3.01
C ASN A 580 -18.03 -5.96 2.78
N LEU A 581 -17.82 -6.31 1.52
CA LEU A 581 -17.38 -7.63 1.11
C LEU A 581 -16.32 -7.55 0.00
N ASN A 582 -15.39 -8.48 -0.01
CA ASN A 582 -14.46 -8.72 -1.11
C ASN A 582 -14.27 -10.23 -1.31
N TYR A 583 -14.66 -10.72 -2.47
CA TYR A 583 -14.47 -12.09 -2.90
C TYR A 583 -13.39 -12.14 -3.98
N LEU A 584 -12.41 -13.00 -3.81
CA LEU A 584 -11.44 -13.34 -4.85
C LEU A 584 -11.53 -14.84 -5.15
N GLY A 585 -11.73 -15.16 -6.41
CA GLY A 585 -11.87 -16.53 -6.90
C GLY A 585 -10.60 -17.38 -6.69
N LYS A 586 -10.62 -18.57 -7.20
CA LYS A 586 -9.52 -19.53 -7.12
C LYS A 586 -8.18 -18.87 -7.53
N ARG A 587 -7.16 -19.01 -6.68
CA ARG A 587 -5.81 -18.43 -6.86
C ARG A 587 -4.79 -19.54 -7.08
N THR A 588 -3.68 -19.24 -7.72
CA THR A 588 -2.52 -20.14 -7.81
C THR A 588 -1.65 -19.94 -6.58
N ARG A 589 -1.28 -21.03 -5.90
CA ARG A 589 -0.37 -21.02 -4.75
C ARG A 589 1.08 -21.12 -5.19
N ASP A 590 1.35 -22.04 -6.07
CA ASP A 590 2.67 -22.35 -6.59
C ASP A 590 2.58 -22.51 -8.10
N LEU A 591 3.40 -21.74 -8.81
CA LEU A 591 3.42 -21.75 -10.27
C LEU A 591 3.98 -23.06 -10.83
N ASP A 592 4.91 -23.68 -10.12
CA ASP A 592 5.59 -24.87 -10.60
C ASP A 592 4.69 -26.11 -10.48
N SER A 593 4.05 -26.29 -9.33
CA SER A 593 3.10 -27.39 -9.10
C SER A 593 1.69 -27.10 -9.64
N GLU A 594 1.39 -25.88 -10.06
CA GLU A 594 0.04 -25.41 -10.41
C GLU A 594 -0.99 -25.62 -9.28
N GLU A 595 -0.51 -25.73 -8.03
CA GLU A 595 -1.36 -25.88 -6.87
C GLU A 595 -2.26 -24.64 -6.70
N SER A 596 -3.52 -24.88 -6.45
CA SER A 596 -4.50 -23.81 -6.29
C SER A 596 -4.95 -23.66 -4.84
N MET A 597 -5.17 -22.40 -4.45
CA MET A 597 -5.81 -22.03 -3.19
C MET A 597 -7.30 -21.82 -3.36
N LYS A 598 -8.05 -22.12 -2.30
CA LYS A 598 -9.49 -21.82 -2.23
C LYS A 598 -9.73 -20.31 -2.40
N PRO A 599 -10.90 -19.92 -2.94
CA PRO A 599 -11.34 -18.54 -2.93
C PRO A 599 -11.34 -17.97 -1.52
N TYR A 600 -11.05 -16.67 -1.38
CA TYR A 600 -11.30 -15.97 -0.14
C TYR A 600 -12.54 -15.07 -0.22
N LEU A 601 -13.17 -14.84 0.92
CA LEU A 601 -14.26 -13.90 1.09
C LEU A 601 -14.05 -13.11 2.38
N TYR A 602 -13.65 -11.86 2.24
CA TYR A 602 -13.62 -10.90 3.33
C TYR A 602 -14.99 -10.26 3.50
N THR A 603 -15.43 -10.13 4.75
CA THR A 603 -16.65 -9.40 5.08
C THR A 603 -16.43 -8.65 6.38
N ASN A 604 -16.94 -7.42 6.46
CA ASN A 604 -16.94 -6.67 7.69
C ASN A 604 -18.26 -5.94 7.93
N LEU A 605 -18.46 -5.51 9.15
CA LEU A 605 -19.58 -4.69 9.59
C LEU A 605 -19.03 -3.55 10.45
N ASN A 606 -19.42 -2.32 10.13
CA ASN A 606 -19.23 -1.15 10.96
C ASN A 606 -20.59 -0.62 11.40
N VAL A 607 -20.77 -0.30 12.67
CA VAL A 607 -21.95 0.37 13.21
C VAL A 607 -21.50 1.47 14.15
N ALA A 608 -22.04 2.67 13.99
CA ALA A 608 -21.78 3.79 14.87
C ALA A 608 -23.07 4.49 15.29
N TYR A 609 -23.09 4.96 16.53
CA TYR A 609 -24.15 5.74 17.11
C TYR A 609 -23.59 7.07 17.61
N LYS A 610 -24.16 8.19 17.18
CA LYS A 610 -23.80 9.55 17.58
C LYS A 610 -24.89 10.10 18.50
N PRO A 611 -24.77 9.95 19.83
CA PRO A 611 -25.78 10.47 20.78
C PRO A 611 -25.96 11.98 20.67
N ASP A 612 -24.90 12.70 20.36
CA ASP A 612 -24.81 14.14 20.13
C ASP A 612 -23.76 14.45 19.04
N LYS A 613 -23.49 15.74 18.77
CA LYS A 613 -22.55 16.19 17.73
C LYS A 613 -21.09 15.89 18.06
N SER A 614 -20.76 15.75 19.34
CA SER A 614 -19.39 15.59 19.81
C SER A 614 -19.03 14.14 20.15
N SER A 615 -19.99 13.25 20.28
CA SER A 615 -19.78 11.89 20.79
C SER A 615 -20.17 10.85 19.75
N LYS A 616 -19.34 9.81 19.62
CA LYS A 616 -19.59 8.66 18.76
C LYS A 616 -19.18 7.37 19.47
N VAL A 617 -20.11 6.42 19.58
CA VAL A 617 -19.82 5.03 19.97
C VAL A 617 -19.84 4.19 18.72
N PHE A 618 -18.86 3.30 18.52
CA PHE A 618 -18.78 2.46 17.33
C PHE A 618 -18.41 1.02 17.64
N LEU A 619 -18.86 0.14 16.80
CA LEU A 619 -18.49 -1.29 16.77
C LEU A 619 -18.04 -1.64 15.36
N ASN A 620 -16.80 -2.11 15.25
CA ASN A 620 -16.26 -2.72 14.04
C ASN A 620 -16.22 -4.24 14.24
N VAL A 621 -16.75 -5.00 13.29
CA VAL A 621 -16.63 -6.45 13.24
C VAL A 621 -15.93 -6.82 11.94
N ASP A 622 -14.71 -7.30 12.04
CA ASP A 622 -13.95 -7.77 10.89
C ASP A 622 -14.09 -9.29 10.76
N ASN A 623 -14.06 -9.79 9.52
CA ASN A 623 -14.34 -11.17 9.19
C ASN A 623 -15.68 -11.65 9.76
N LEU A 624 -16.75 -10.93 9.43
CA LEU A 624 -18.12 -11.15 9.96
C LEU A 624 -18.57 -12.62 9.81
N LEU A 625 -18.17 -13.30 8.75
CA LEU A 625 -18.53 -14.69 8.48
C LEU A 625 -17.60 -15.72 9.14
N ASP A 626 -16.61 -15.28 9.91
CA ASP A 626 -15.64 -16.13 10.63
C ASP A 626 -14.91 -17.13 9.72
N ARG A 627 -14.53 -16.67 8.53
CA ARG A 627 -13.83 -17.52 7.57
C ARG A 627 -12.33 -17.53 7.84
N GLN A 628 -11.70 -18.63 7.49
CA GLN A 628 -10.25 -18.78 7.54
C GLN A 628 -9.72 -19.03 6.14
N ASP A 629 -9.34 -17.96 5.49
CA ASP A 629 -8.86 -17.95 4.13
C ASP A 629 -7.37 -17.61 4.11
N ILE A 630 -6.63 -18.22 3.19
CA ILE A 630 -5.19 -17.97 3.03
C ILE A 630 -4.99 -16.56 2.47
N THR A 631 -4.11 -15.78 3.09
CA THR A 631 -3.79 -14.39 2.70
C THR A 631 -2.48 -14.27 1.93
N THR A 632 -1.62 -15.30 1.97
CA THR A 632 -0.35 -15.32 1.23
C THR A 632 -0.24 -16.55 0.35
N SER A 633 0.51 -16.43 -0.72
CA SER A 633 0.77 -17.49 -1.69
C SER A 633 2.20 -18.06 -1.64
N ALA A 634 3.16 -17.39 -0.99
CA ALA A 634 4.58 -17.74 -1.09
C ALA A 634 5.20 -18.11 0.27
N GLY A 635 6.03 -19.14 0.29
CA GLY A 635 6.88 -19.54 1.41
C GLY A 635 6.10 -20.04 2.61
N SER A 636 5.73 -19.15 3.51
CA SER A 636 4.89 -19.43 4.67
C SER A 636 3.43 -19.16 4.35
N THR A 637 2.53 -20.01 4.85
CA THR A 637 1.09 -19.83 4.72
C THR A 637 0.57 -19.00 5.89
N PHE A 638 -0.14 -17.93 5.61
CA PHE A 638 -0.84 -17.11 6.60
C PHE A 638 -2.34 -17.11 6.30
N TYR A 639 -3.14 -17.12 7.34
CA TYR A 639 -4.60 -17.12 7.26
C TYR A 639 -5.18 -15.82 7.78
N THR A 640 -6.39 -15.51 7.35
CA THR A 640 -7.20 -14.47 7.98
C THR A 640 -7.39 -14.77 9.45
N LEU A 641 -7.37 -13.72 10.28
CA LEU A 641 -7.82 -13.83 11.66
C LEU A 641 -9.30 -14.22 11.67
N GLY A 642 -9.72 -15.05 12.62
CA GLY A 642 -11.12 -15.35 12.89
C GLY A 642 -11.90 -14.07 13.19
N ARG A 643 -13.24 -14.18 13.29
CA ARG A 643 -14.09 -13.01 13.58
C ARG A 643 -13.53 -12.22 14.76
N ASN A 644 -13.30 -10.95 14.52
CA ASN A 644 -12.81 -10.07 15.56
C ASN A 644 -13.63 -8.77 15.61
N PHE A 645 -13.68 -8.16 16.76
CA PHE A 645 -14.43 -6.93 16.97
C PHE A 645 -13.62 -5.89 17.73
N LEU A 646 -13.96 -4.64 17.49
CA LEU A 646 -13.41 -3.48 18.15
C LEU A 646 -14.56 -2.55 18.53
N LEU A 647 -14.81 -2.38 19.84
CA LEU A 647 -15.80 -1.45 20.39
C LEU A 647 -15.09 -0.20 20.86
N GLY A 648 -15.55 0.97 20.44
CA GLY A 648 -14.88 2.22 20.76
C GLY A 648 -15.79 3.40 21.00
N TYR A 649 -15.15 4.45 21.52
CA TYR A 649 -15.73 5.76 21.76
C TYR A 649 -14.81 6.84 21.20
N GLU A 650 -15.40 7.82 20.56
CA GLU A 650 -14.73 9.01 20.05
C GLU A 650 -15.45 10.26 20.55
N HIS A 651 -14.66 11.26 20.98
CA HIS A 651 -15.15 12.57 21.38
C HIS A 651 -14.43 13.66 20.59
N THR A 652 -15.20 14.54 19.98
CA THR A 652 -14.74 15.74 19.26
C THR A 652 -15.03 16.98 20.11
N PHE A 653 -14.04 17.89 20.25
CA PHE A 653 -14.12 19.06 21.11
C PHE A 653 -14.50 20.31 20.35
#